data_d851f2d104e294c95da99f582f8dd079
#
_entry.id   d851f2d104e294c95da99f582f8dd079
#
_cell.length_a   1.000
_cell.length_b   1.000
_cell.length_c   1.000
_cell.angle_alpha   90.00
_cell.angle_beta   90.00
_cell.angle_gamma   90.00
#
_symmetry.space_group_name_H-M   'P 1'
#
loop_
_entity.id
_entity.type
_entity.pdbx_description
1 polymer ?
#
loop_
_entity_poly.entity_id
_entity_poly.type
_entity_poly.pdbx_seq_one_letter_code
_entity_poly.pdbx_strand_id
1 'polypeptide(L)'
;RLDAELVDTPEGVPGLRLEGKTLASCRRPLSEAEKLADAAGVRDNAVVCLIGFGAGHHAGAIARRMGDRGVLLCFEPDVSLLRAVLERIDHSAWLRACRVRLLSDAQDRAAIVRTLTGLEGLIGLGVKVLDHPASKSRLGGAAGAFAERFGEVIAATRTQVLTTLVHAETTLRNELMNADRYAASPGLDELAGRARGRTGIVVSAGPGLARNGHLLRDPRVREHALIIAAQTALKPLLKMGVRPHLVTSLDHHEISRRFYEGLTPEDVRGVTLVCEPKVNPAVPGAFPGEVRYVGSELLDIVLGEQLARPRATLPAGATVAHLSYQLARFMGCDPVVLVGQDLAFTDGLYYGPGAAIHEVWAGELGAFRSLELLEWERIARSKRTLRVTRDQRGEPVFTDEQMASYLASFEELFSHDRKLGRRVIDASEGGAAKQHAEVMTLRDALALAVRQGEGAPDADLESASASAGTTASGRTPAAVGERLDTIAQQAQSIASGSREAASLLSRMAAVHRDHARVNELIAQVYAVRDRVTALTPGYRVVDFLNQTGAMRRIKADRAIELDAGADELERQRLQIERDRQNVEWTAEAADRVGELMHAAARVARDEAERQTRAETDAPEGAGAANAGEIDAIIIVDPETGGLWSPRTLEGVLVRTVERVLRSSVRACVLVCEQPERVRSMLGAVARDGRVVVERANLRATSARRASIGAARRHAASSWRGGPGSLTIYDEAFDPSIAERIMTERSAAAAIVVGADWAMIDPALIDACCDRWRETGSRMVFTQAAPGLAPCVIDLKTTQTLGEASRGNSHFTSIGAVLGYLPTTPQSDPIASTMCVRVDPAVRDLGVRCVEDGAPGLLDEVDASDDAPTIARKLRGRAAVGLPRELMLEVCTGRLGGGAWGRWLRGGR
;
A
#
# COMPACT_ATOMS: atom_id res chain seq x y z
N ARG A 1 -44.45 33.09 12.94
CA ARG A 1 -43.64 33.90 13.88
C ARG A 1 -43.10 32.99 14.95
N LEU A 2 -41.78 33.02 15.16
CA LEU A 2 -41.14 32.27 16.24
C LEU A 2 -41.54 32.92 17.58
N ASP A 3 -42.02 32.12 18.52
CA ASP A 3 -42.35 32.63 19.88
C ASP A 3 -41.05 32.62 20.74
N ALA A 4 -40.17 33.59 20.41
CA ALA A 4 -38.87 33.76 21.05
C ALA A 4 -38.88 35.07 21.88
N GLU A 5 -38.81 34.92 23.20
CA GLU A 5 -38.78 36.01 24.18
C GLU A 5 -37.34 36.23 24.71
N LEU A 6 -36.84 37.46 24.58
CA LEU A 6 -35.60 37.89 25.25
C LEU A 6 -35.93 38.46 26.63
N VAL A 7 -35.17 38.02 27.63
CA VAL A 7 -35.35 38.45 29.03
C VAL A 7 -34.09 39.16 29.50
N ASP A 8 -34.25 40.42 29.97
CA ASP A 8 -33.13 41.16 30.53
C ASP A 8 -32.57 40.49 31.78
N THR A 9 -31.23 40.43 31.90
CA THR A 9 -30.55 39.79 33.04
C THR A 9 -29.59 40.72 33.74
N PRO A 10 -29.27 40.47 35.03
CA PRO A 10 -28.28 41.25 35.76
C PRO A 10 -26.86 41.22 35.17
N GLU A 11 -26.55 40.25 34.31
CA GLU A 11 -25.25 40.13 33.63
C GLU A 11 -25.14 41.01 32.38
N GLY A 12 -26.15 41.87 32.07
CA GLY A 12 -26.13 42.82 30.97
C GLY A 12 -26.28 42.23 29.58
N VAL A 13 -26.57 40.94 29.49
CA VAL A 13 -26.88 40.23 28.25
C VAL A 13 -28.20 39.50 28.36
N PRO A 14 -29.04 39.42 27.30
CA PRO A 14 -30.39 38.85 27.44
C PRO A 14 -30.34 37.31 27.60
N GLY A 15 -31.21 36.81 28.47
CA GLY A 15 -31.63 35.42 28.46
C GLY A 15 -32.58 35.13 27.29
N LEU A 16 -32.86 33.88 26.99
CA LEU A 16 -33.71 33.47 25.87
C LEU A 16 -34.71 32.39 26.30
N ARG A 17 -36.00 32.67 26.04
CA ARG A 17 -37.03 31.61 26.06
C ARG A 17 -37.57 31.37 24.66
N LEU A 18 -37.85 30.15 24.36
CA LEU A 18 -38.50 29.71 23.11
C LEU A 18 -39.66 28.81 23.47
N GLU A 19 -40.88 29.16 23.05
CA GLU A 19 -42.09 28.41 23.35
C GLU A 19 -42.23 28.05 24.85
N GLY A 20 -41.94 29.02 25.71
CA GLY A 20 -41.98 28.91 27.15
C GLY A 20 -40.79 28.17 27.80
N LYS A 21 -39.88 27.53 27.00
CA LYS A 21 -38.70 26.85 27.51
C LYS A 21 -37.48 27.77 27.50
N THR A 22 -36.69 27.76 28.57
CA THR A 22 -35.45 28.54 28.69
C THR A 22 -34.34 27.93 27.86
N LEU A 23 -33.85 28.63 26.86
CA LEU A 23 -32.68 28.24 26.03
C LEU A 23 -31.39 28.92 26.51
N ALA A 24 -31.46 30.09 27.18
CA ALA A 24 -30.34 30.69 27.89
C ALA A 24 -30.88 31.22 29.21
N SER A 25 -30.11 31.08 30.26
CA SER A 25 -30.51 31.45 31.62
C SER A 25 -31.07 32.89 31.66
N CYS A 26 -32.26 33.05 32.24
CA CYS A 26 -32.86 34.39 32.47
C CYS A 26 -32.30 35.10 33.70
N ARG A 27 -31.25 34.58 34.35
CA ARG A 27 -30.59 35.17 35.51
C ARG A 27 -29.08 35.35 35.33
N ARG A 28 -28.39 34.29 34.87
CA ARG A 28 -26.92 34.23 34.75
C ARG A 28 -26.48 33.55 33.46
N PRO A 29 -26.81 34.08 32.29
CA PRO A 29 -26.49 33.41 31.00
C PRO A 29 -25.00 33.35 30.71
N LEU A 30 -24.18 34.34 31.15
CA LEU A 30 -22.73 34.33 30.95
C LEU A 30 -22.06 33.31 31.87
N SER A 31 -22.48 33.25 33.14
CA SER A 31 -21.94 32.27 34.09
C SER A 31 -22.25 30.83 33.65
N GLU A 32 -23.40 30.57 33.04
CA GLU A 32 -23.78 29.30 32.46
C GLU A 32 -22.90 28.96 31.23
N ALA A 33 -22.67 29.93 30.38
CA ALA A 33 -21.86 29.80 29.18
C ALA A 33 -20.40 29.51 29.53
N GLU A 34 -19.82 30.15 30.52
CA GLU A 34 -18.45 29.92 30.98
C GLU A 34 -18.23 28.48 31.50
N LYS A 35 -19.20 27.92 32.24
CA LYS A 35 -19.15 26.52 32.71
C LYS A 35 -19.10 25.55 31.57
N LEU A 36 -19.85 25.77 30.50
CA LEU A 36 -19.78 24.89 29.32
C LEU A 36 -18.46 25.07 28.56
N ALA A 37 -17.95 26.32 28.52
CA ALA A 37 -16.66 26.60 27.90
C ALA A 37 -15.49 25.91 28.62
N ASP A 38 -15.58 25.70 29.97
CA ASP A 38 -14.61 24.87 30.71
C ASP A 38 -14.61 23.42 30.21
N ALA A 39 -15.78 22.84 29.93
CA ALA A 39 -15.90 21.48 29.43
C ALA A 39 -15.42 21.31 27.97
N ALA A 40 -15.19 22.38 27.23
CA ALA A 40 -14.71 22.35 25.86
C ALA A 40 -13.27 21.79 25.74
N GLY A 41 -12.48 21.89 26.82
CA GLY A 41 -11.10 21.38 26.85
C GLY A 41 -10.27 21.98 25.71
N VAL A 42 -10.31 23.30 25.54
CA VAL A 42 -9.67 24.00 24.42
C VAL A 42 -8.15 23.83 24.34
N ARG A 43 -7.49 23.40 25.43
CA ARG A 43 -6.04 23.06 25.43
C ARG A 43 -5.76 21.82 24.55
N ASP A 44 -6.65 20.83 24.64
CA ASP A 44 -6.47 19.53 23.98
C ASP A 44 -7.27 19.39 22.66
N ASN A 45 -8.18 20.34 22.38
CA ASN A 45 -9.07 20.28 21.24
C ASN A 45 -9.00 21.58 20.42
N ALA A 46 -8.45 21.48 19.21
CA ALA A 46 -8.37 22.62 18.30
C ALA A 46 -9.66 22.85 17.51
N VAL A 47 -10.54 21.86 17.44
CA VAL A 47 -11.87 21.95 16.84
C VAL A 47 -12.90 21.62 17.92
N VAL A 48 -13.82 22.54 18.18
CA VAL A 48 -14.97 22.31 19.06
C VAL A 48 -16.24 22.40 18.25
N CYS A 49 -17.08 21.38 18.34
CA CYS A 49 -18.40 21.34 17.71
C CYS A 49 -19.47 21.47 18.77
N LEU A 50 -20.22 22.57 18.75
CA LEU A 50 -21.36 22.82 19.64
C LEU A 50 -22.66 22.49 18.91
N ILE A 51 -23.43 21.52 19.42
CA ILE A 51 -24.73 21.14 18.91
C ILE A 51 -25.82 21.95 19.63
N GLY A 52 -26.43 22.92 18.92
CA GLY A 52 -27.37 23.88 19.40
C GLY A 52 -26.71 25.27 19.65
N PHE A 53 -27.23 26.28 19.00
CA PHE A 53 -26.70 27.66 19.14
C PHE A 53 -27.28 28.39 20.35
N GLY A 54 -28.57 28.13 20.68
CA GLY A 54 -29.30 28.84 21.74
C GLY A 54 -29.28 30.33 21.52
N ALA A 55 -28.96 31.11 22.58
CA ALA A 55 -28.79 32.57 22.49
C ALA A 55 -27.39 32.99 22.02
N GLY A 56 -26.48 32.07 21.68
CA GLY A 56 -25.11 32.35 21.21
C GLY A 56 -24.09 32.61 22.33
N HIS A 57 -24.50 32.74 23.59
CA HIS A 57 -23.56 33.03 24.70
C HIS A 57 -22.55 31.92 24.94
N HIS A 58 -22.97 30.65 24.88
CA HIS A 58 -22.11 29.48 25.01
C HIS A 58 -21.10 29.40 23.86
N ALA A 59 -21.56 29.63 22.62
CA ALA A 59 -20.69 29.71 21.45
C ALA A 59 -19.66 30.83 21.60
N GLY A 60 -20.08 32.01 22.05
CA GLY A 60 -19.19 33.13 22.27
C GLY A 60 -18.14 32.90 23.38
N ALA A 61 -18.52 32.23 24.48
CA ALA A 61 -17.60 31.89 25.56
C ALA A 61 -16.54 30.87 25.08
N ILE A 62 -16.95 29.86 24.36
CA ILE A 62 -16.00 28.84 23.76
C ILE A 62 -15.09 29.53 22.74
N ALA A 63 -15.64 30.36 21.84
CA ALA A 63 -14.89 31.03 20.80
C ALA A 63 -13.81 31.97 21.38
N ARG A 64 -14.14 32.77 22.40
CA ARG A 64 -13.16 33.64 23.08
C ARG A 64 -12.00 32.87 23.70
N ARG A 65 -12.27 31.69 24.30
CA ARG A 65 -11.21 30.82 24.85
C ARG A 65 -10.34 30.18 23.77
N MET A 66 -10.90 29.90 22.59
CA MET A 66 -10.15 29.34 21.47
C MET A 66 -9.31 30.40 20.75
N GLY A 67 -9.76 31.65 20.72
CA GLY A 67 -9.12 32.72 19.98
C GLY A 67 -9.01 32.40 18.48
N ASP A 68 -7.88 32.74 17.87
CA ASP A 68 -7.53 32.45 16.49
C ASP A 68 -6.84 31.07 16.32
N ARG A 69 -6.59 30.33 17.42
CA ARG A 69 -5.85 29.06 17.47
C ARG A 69 -6.73 27.82 17.34
N GLY A 70 -8.01 28.01 17.06
CA GLY A 70 -8.94 26.90 16.85
C GLY A 70 -10.13 27.30 15.99
N VAL A 71 -11.04 26.35 15.84
CA VAL A 71 -12.29 26.54 15.09
C VAL A 71 -13.47 26.10 15.94
N LEU A 72 -14.48 26.98 16.08
CA LEU A 72 -15.77 26.63 16.63
C LEU A 72 -16.75 26.31 15.49
N LEU A 73 -17.28 25.10 15.50
CA LEU A 73 -18.39 24.70 14.64
C LEU A 73 -19.69 24.74 15.47
N CYS A 74 -20.73 25.37 14.97
CA CYS A 74 -22.04 25.37 15.61
C CYS A 74 -23.07 24.72 14.67
N PHE A 75 -23.79 23.73 15.16
CA PHE A 75 -24.90 23.12 14.46
C PHE A 75 -26.23 23.66 15.03
N GLU A 76 -27.02 24.33 14.20
CA GLU A 76 -28.37 24.76 14.54
C GLU A 76 -29.31 24.59 13.34
N PRO A 77 -30.20 23.61 13.34
CA PRO A 77 -31.10 23.36 12.22
C PRO A 77 -32.24 24.38 12.10
N ASP A 78 -32.57 25.08 13.20
CA ASP A 78 -33.59 26.10 13.19
C ASP A 78 -33.01 27.44 12.74
N VAL A 79 -33.01 27.65 11.42
CA VAL A 79 -32.51 28.88 10.80
C VAL A 79 -33.34 30.10 11.24
N SER A 80 -34.64 29.94 11.57
CA SER A 80 -35.49 31.00 12.04
C SER A 80 -35.08 31.46 13.44
N LEU A 81 -34.74 30.54 14.32
CA LEU A 81 -34.17 30.86 15.64
C LEU A 81 -32.83 31.57 15.51
N LEU A 82 -31.94 31.02 14.69
CA LEU A 82 -30.62 31.60 14.46
C LEU A 82 -30.72 33.04 13.97
N ARG A 83 -31.62 33.29 13.01
CA ARG A 83 -31.91 34.63 12.50
C ARG A 83 -32.46 35.57 13.61
N ALA A 84 -33.45 35.10 14.37
CA ALA A 84 -34.09 35.90 15.42
C ALA A 84 -33.09 36.30 16.54
N VAL A 85 -32.11 35.40 16.85
CA VAL A 85 -31.06 35.67 17.82
C VAL A 85 -30.04 36.65 17.25
N LEU A 86 -29.56 36.47 16.03
CA LEU A 86 -28.54 37.34 15.42
C LEU A 86 -29.07 38.74 15.06
N GLU A 87 -30.37 38.89 14.84
CA GLU A 87 -31.00 40.22 14.66
C GLU A 87 -31.15 41.02 15.96
N ARG A 88 -31.15 40.35 17.13
CA ARG A 88 -31.48 40.98 18.42
C ARG A 88 -30.34 40.99 19.44
N ILE A 89 -29.35 40.10 19.26
CA ILE A 89 -28.18 40.03 20.16
C ILE A 89 -26.93 40.27 19.32
N ASP A 90 -26.13 41.26 19.68
CA ASP A 90 -24.88 41.54 18.98
C ASP A 90 -23.79 40.56 19.37
N HIS A 91 -23.44 39.71 18.42
CA HIS A 91 -22.36 38.74 18.50
C HIS A 91 -21.15 39.13 17.63
N SER A 92 -21.16 40.33 17.02
CA SER A 92 -20.17 40.74 16.02
C SER A 92 -18.73 40.71 16.54
N ALA A 93 -18.51 41.02 17.82
CA ALA A 93 -17.17 41.07 18.41
C ALA A 93 -16.43 39.73 18.32
N TRP A 94 -17.02 38.65 18.83
CA TRP A 94 -16.38 37.35 18.83
C TRP A 94 -16.50 36.63 17.48
N LEU A 95 -17.56 36.86 16.70
CA LEU A 95 -17.69 36.32 15.35
C LEU A 95 -16.61 36.83 14.39
N ARG A 96 -16.13 38.07 14.57
CA ARG A 96 -15.03 38.65 13.78
C ARG A 96 -13.66 38.23 14.29
N ALA A 97 -13.51 38.07 15.60
CA ALA A 97 -12.23 37.75 16.24
C ALA A 97 -11.87 36.26 16.21
N CYS A 98 -12.84 35.36 16.01
CA CYS A 98 -12.67 33.92 16.11
C CYS A 98 -13.08 33.22 14.83
N ARG A 99 -12.51 32.03 14.57
CA ARG A 99 -12.89 31.19 13.43
C ARG A 99 -14.15 30.40 13.76
N VAL A 100 -15.28 30.86 13.26
CA VAL A 100 -16.59 30.24 13.50
C VAL A 100 -17.19 29.74 12.19
N ARG A 101 -17.82 28.56 12.24
CA ARG A 101 -18.58 27.98 11.14
C ARG A 101 -19.96 27.54 11.63
N LEU A 102 -20.99 27.80 10.83
CA LEU A 102 -22.37 27.42 11.13
C LEU A 102 -22.84 26.33 10.16
N LEU A 103 -23.50 25.32 10.68
CA LEU A 103 -24.13 24.21 9.95
C LEU A 103 -25.60 24.12 10.37
N SER A 104 -26.51 23.94 9.42
CA SER A 104 -27.96 23.91 9.67
C SER A 104 -28.64 22.62 9.19
N ASP A 105 -27.99 21.85 8.33
CA ASP A 105 -28.57 20.62 7.80
C ASP A 105 -27.78 19.39 8.32
N ALA A 106 -28.48 18.55 9.08
CA ALA A 106 -27.91 17.30 9.62
C ALA A 106 -27.65 16.23 8.54
N GLN A 107 -28.29 16.36 7.38
CA GLN A 107 -28.20 15.38 6.30
C GLN A 107 -27.19 15.77 5.19
N ASP A 108 -26.82 17.06 5.12
CA ASP A 108 -25.83 17.52 4.11
C ASP A 108 -24.39 17.17 4.53
N ARG A 109 -23.99 15.91 4.26
CA ARG A 109 -22.61 15.46 4.48
C ARG A 109 -21.61 16.31 3.69
N ALA A 110 -21.97 16.75 2.49
CA ALA A 110 -21.09 17.57 1.67
C ALA A 110 -20.84 18.95 2.28
N ALA A 111 -21.83 19.56 2.96
CA ALA A 111 -21.63 20.79 3.71
C ALA A 111 -20.68 20.59 4.89
N ILE A 112 -20.78 19.45 5.61
CA ILE A 112 -19.86 19.12 6.70
C ILE A 112 -18.45 19.00 6.14
N VAL A 113 -18.23 18.23 5.08
CA VAL A 113 -16.91 18.04 4.43
C VAL A 113 -16.35 19.39 3.99
N ARG A 114 -17.10 20.19 3.22
CA ARG A 114 -16.66 21.53 2.78
C ARG A 114 -16.27 22.44 3.94
N THR A 115 -16.99 22.37 5.05
CA THR A 115 -16.73 23.16 6.25
C THR A 115 -15.42 22.75 6.94
N LEU A 116 -15.06 21.46 6.84
CA LEU A 116 -13.85 20.89 7.44
C LEU A 116 -12.63 20.93 6.51
N THR A 117 -12.83 21.20 5.22
CA THR A 117 -11.72 21.32 4.26
C THR A 117 -10.78 22.47 4.66
N GLY A 118 -9.47 22.18 4.67
CA GLY A 118 -8.43 23.10 5.14
C GLY A 118 -8.28 23.17 6.67
N LEU A 119 -9.04 22.34 7.42
CA LEU A 119 -8.93 22.22 8.87
C LEU A 119 -8.28 20.91 9.32
N GLU A 120 -7.74 20.12 8.39
CA GLU A 120 -7.22 18.75 8.62
C GLU A 120 -6.16 18.73 9.72
N GLY A 121 -5.25 19.69 9.70
CA GLY A 121 -4.22 19.86 10.74
C GLY A 121 -4.82 20.12 12.13
N LEU A 122 -5.85 20.98 12.22
CA LEU A 122 -6.54 21.27 13.49
C LEU A 122 -7.36 20.06 13.97
N ILE A 123 -7.97 19.29 13.07
CA ILE A 123 -8.68 18.04 13.40
C ILE A 123 -7.69 17.02 13.99
N GLY A 124 -6.47 16.97 13.47
CA GLY A 124 -5.39 16.15 14.03
C GLY A 124 -4.96 16.54 15.45
N LEU A 125 -5.12 17.82 15.82
CA LEU A 125 -4.81 18.33 17.16
C LEU A 125 -5.90 18.08 18.20
N GLY A 126 -7.07 17.58 17.81
CA GLY A 126 -8.17 17.23 18.70
C GLY A 126 -9.50 17.85 18.31
N VAL A 127 -10.56 17.06 18.47
CA VAL A 127 -11.95 17.44 18.20
C VAL A 127 -12.80 17.13 19.42
N LYS A 128 -13.59 18.08 19.88
CA LYS A 128 -14.56 17.91 20.96
C LYS A 128 -15.96 18.25 20.48
N VAL A 129 -16.90 17.35 20.69
CA VAL A 129 -18.33 17.59 20.46
C VAL A 129 -18.99 17.88 21.80
N LEU A 130 -19.78 18.93 21.85
CA LEU A 130 -20.54 19.37 23.01
C LEU A 130 -22.01 19.60 22.64
N ASP A 131 -22.93 19.14 23.48
CA ASP A 131 -24.32 19.50 23.36
C ASP A 131 -24.57 20.82 24.10
N HIS A 132 -25.29 21.78 23.50
CA HIS A 132 -25.88 22.90 24.22
C HIS A 132 -26.99 22.34 25.12
N PRO A 133 -26.85 22.46 26.47
CA PRO A 133 -27.70 21.69 27.39
C PRO A 133 -29.19 21.95 27.17
N ALA A 134 -29.58 23.20 27.01
CA ALA A 134 -30.98 23.59 26.84
C ALA A 134 -31.54 23.22 25.43
N SER A 135 -30.70 23.11 24.41
CA SER A 135 -31.12 22.73 23.05
C SER A 135 -31.22 21.21 22.85
N LYS A 136 -30.59 20.41 23.67
CA LYS A 136 -30.49 18.96 23.50
C LYS A 136 -31.87 18.29 23.32
N SER A 137 -32.81 18.62 24.19
CA SER A 137 -34.16 18.03 24.10
C SER A 137 -34.98 18.58 22.92
N ARG A 138 -34.74 19.84 22.51
CA ARG A 138 -35.40 20.44 21.36
C ARG A 138 -34.97 19.88 20.05
N LEU A 139 -33.66 19.64 19.88
CA LEU A 139 -33.07 19.18 18.66
C LEU A 139 -33.31 17.67 18.42
N GLY A 140 -33.50 16.88 19.49
CA GLY A 140 -33.89 15.48 19.41
C GLY A 140 -33.10 14.65 18.40
N GLY A 141 -33.82 14.03 17.46
CA GLY A 141 -33.24 13.19 16.43
C GLY A 141 -32.28 13.91 15.47
N ALA A 142 -32.46 15.22 15.23
CA ALA A 142 -31.57 16.00 14.36
C ALA A 142 -30.17 16.15 14.97
N ALA A 143 -30.07 16.31 16.29
CA ALA A 143 -28.80 16.37 17.01
C ALA A 143 -28.05 15.02 16.89
N GLY A 144 -28.76 13.90 17.08
CA GLY A 144 -28.18 12.55 16.93
C GLY A 144 -27.68 12.28 15.52
N ALA A 145 -28.50 12.55 14.51
CA ALA A 145 -28.16 12.38 13.11
C ALA A 145 -26.97 13.23 12.68
N PHE A 146 -26.88 14.46 13.15
CA PHE A 146 -25.73 15.34 12.91
C PHE A 146 -24.48 14.79 13.59
N ALA A 147 -24.56 14.42 14.88
CA ALA A 147 -23.41 13.93 15.64
C ALA A 147 -22.82 12.66 15.03
N GLU A 148 -23.67 11.74 14.58
CA GLU A 148 -23.25 10.52 13.89
C GLU A 148 -22.50 10.85 12.60
N ARG A 149 -23.11 11.65 11.73
CA ARG A 149 -22.53 12.03 10.43
C ARG A 149 -21.27 12.88 10.57
N PHE A 150 -21.26 13.83 11.50
CA PHE A 150 -20.07 14.61 11.82
C PHE A 150 -18.93 13.70 12.32
N GLY A 151 -19.26 12.74 13.21
CA GLY A 151 -18.30 11.75 13.71
C GLY A 151 -17.69 10.91 12.59
N GLU A 152 -18.49 10.46 11.62
CA GLU A 152 -18.02 9.73 10.44
C GLU A 152 -17.04 10.55 9.60
N VAL A 153 -17.38 11.82 9.32
CA VAL A 153 -16.49 12.71 8.54
C VAL A 153 -15.19 12.98 9.28
N ILE A 154 -15.25 13.25 10.59
CA ILE A 154 -14.04 13.44 11.41
C ILE A 154 -13.15 12.18 11.43
N ALA A 155 -13.75 11.01 11.58
CA ALA A 155 -13.00 9.74 11.56
C ALA A 155 -12.31 9.52 10.20
N ALA A 156 -13.03 9.77 9.10
CA ALA A 156 -12.46 9.67 7.75
C ALA A 156 -11.32 10.68 7.53
N THR A 157 -11.50 11.95 7.94
CA THR A 157 -10.47 12.99 7.84
C THR A 157 -9.23 12.65 8.66
N ARG A 158 -9.39 12.17 9.90
CA ARG A 158 -8.26 11.71 10.73
C ARG A 158 -7.50 10.56 10.10
N THR A 159 -8.21 9.57 9.58
CA THR A 159 -7.60 8.44 8.88
C THR A 159 -6.80 8.91 7.68
N GLN A 160 -7.33 9.84 6.90
CA GLN A 160 -6.64 10.40 5.73
C GLN A 160 -5.37 11.16 6.15
N VAL A 161 -5.43 12.02 7.16
CA VAL A 161 -4.27 12.76 7.68
C VAL A 161 -3.20 11.80 8.19
N LEU A 162 -3.56 10.82 9.02
CA LEU A 162 -2.62 9.83 9.52
C LEU A 162 -1.99 9.01 8.40
N THR A 163 -2.78 8.59 7.40
CA THR A 163 -2.28 7.87 6.24
C THR A 163 -1.27 8.71 5.46
N THR A 164 -1.56 9.99 5.23
CA THR A 164 -0.66 10.91 4.54
C THR A 164 0.66 11.09 5.31
N LEU A 165 0.59 11.29 6.62
CA LEU A 165 1.79 11.46 7.47
C LEU A 165 2.64 10.18 7.53
N VAL A 166 2.00 9.02 7.72
CA VAL A 166 2.69 7.72 7.78
C VAL A 166 3.37 7.38 6.45
N HIS A 167 2.74 7.74 5.33
CA HIS A 167 3.26 7.43 4.00
C HIS A 167 4.06 8.56 3.34
N ALA A 168 4.28 9.70 4.02
CA ALA A 168 4.99 10.85 3.45
C ALA A 168 6.37 10.48 2.89
N GLU A 169 7.16 9.71 3.64
CA GLU A 169 8.47 9.24 3.18
C GLU A 169 8.36 8.27 2.00
N THR A 170 7.42 7.31 2.06
CA THR A 170 7.20 6.37 0.95
C THR A 170 6.74 7.10 -0.31
N THR A 171 5.86 8.09 -0.16
CA THR A 171 5.40 8.96 -1.26
C THR A 171 6.57 9.71 -1.87
N LEU A 172 7.35 10.42 -1.07
CA LEU A 172 8.53 11.16 -1.52
C LEU A 172 9.53 10.23 -2.23
N ARG A 173 9.85 9.09 -1.62
CA ARG A 173 10.74 8.09 -2.21
C ARG A 173 10.25 7.62 -3.57
N ASN A 174 8.99 7.21 -3.67
CA ASN A 174 8.45 6.72 -4.93
C ASN A 174 8.41 7.80 -6.01
N GLU A 175 8.02 9.03 -5.66
CA GLU A 175 8.05 10.16 -6.60
C GLU A 175 9.46 10.43 -7.10
N LEU A 176 10.46 10.49 -6.22
CA LEU A 176 11.86 10.70 -6.60
C LEU A 176 12.39 9.56 -7.48
N MET A 177 12.04 8.31 -7.18
CA MET A 177 12.46 7.15 -7.99
C MET A 177 11.76 7.08 -9.36
N ASN A 178 10.67 7.83 -9.56
CA ASN A 178 9.99 8.00 -10.85
C ASN A 178 10.39 9.29 -11.56
N ALA A 179 11.27 10.12 -11.01
CA ALA A 179 11.54 11.48 -11.49
C ALA A 179 12.05 11.53 -12.94
N ASP A 180 12.91 10.60 -13.34
CA ASP A 180 13.43 10.45 -14.69
C ASP A 180 12.32 10.11 -15.70
N ARG A 181 11.50 9.11 -15.39
CA ARG A 181 10.34 8.72 -16.21
C ARG A 181 9.30 9.83 -16.25
N TYR A 182 9.06 10.48 -15.12
CA TYR A 182 8.16 11.63 -15.05
C TYR A 182 8.65 12.76 -15.93
N ALA A 183 9.92 13.13 -15.90
CA ALA A 183 10.50 14.17 -16.75
C ALA A 183 10.39 13.83 -18.26
N ALA A 184 10.63 12.56 -18.61
CA ALA A 184 10.64 12.07 -20.00
C ALA A 184 9.23 11.88 -20.57
N SER A 185 8.26 11.40 -19.77
CA SER A 185 6.94 11.02 -20.26
C SER A 185 6.05 12.22 -20.59
N PRO A 186 5.09 12.08 -21.52
CA PRO A 186 4.07 13.11 -21.77
C PRO A 186 3.14 13.26 -20.56
N GLY A 187 2.57 14.47 -20.38
CA GLY A 187 1.53 14.76 -19.39
C GLY A 187 0.15 14.35 -19.84
N LEU A 188 -0.85 14.74 -19.05
CA LEU A 188 -2.26 14.51 -19.36
C LEU A 188 -2.90 15.65 -20.18
N ASP A 189 -2.23 16.81 -20.32
CA ASP A 189 -2.82 18.02 -20.92
C ASP A 189 -3.37 17.76 -22.32
N GLU A 190 -2.68 16.95 -23.09
CA GLU A 190 -3.10 16.57 -24.44
C GLU A 190 -4.38 15.72 -24.47
N LEU A 191 -4.74 15.10 -23.35
CA LEU A 191 -5.94 14.28 -23.21
C LEU A 191 -7.17 15.10 -22.80
N ALA A 192 -6.99 16.37 -22.39
CA ALA A 192 -8.07 17.22 -21.91
C ALA A 192 -9.17 17.39 -22.95
N GLY A 193 -10.39 16.97 -22.62
CA GLY A 193 -11.57 17.11 -23.48
C GLY A 193 -11.57 16.27 -24.75
N ARG A 194 -10.60 15.39 -24.99
CA ARG A 194 -10.50 14.56 -26.20
C ARG A 194 -11.64 13.57 -26.40
N ALA A 195 -12.32 13.16 -25.35
CA ALA A 195 -13.48 12.28 -25.40
C ALA A 195 -14.81 13.04 -25.19
N ARG A 196 -14.83 14.35 -25.46
CA ARG A 196 -16.05 15.15 -25.34
C ARG A 196 -17.15 14.60 -26.24
N GLY A 197 -18.36 14.45 -25.68
CA GLY A 197 -19.51 13.90 -26.39
C GLY A 197 -19.54 12.37 -26.45
N ARG A 198 -18.55 11.68 -25.85
CA ARG A 198 -18.50 10.22 -25.76
C ARG A 198 -18.78 9.75 -24.34
N THR A 199 -19.31 8.54 -24.23
CA THR A 199 -19.45 7.85 -22.96
C THR A 199 -18.09 7.38 -22.45
N GLY A 200 -17.77 7.63 -21.17
CA GLY A 200 -16.61 7.03 -20.50
C GLY A 200 -17.03 5.76 -19.75
N ILE A 201 -16.39 4.64 -20.02
CA ILE A 201 -16.64 3.36 -19.33
C ILE A 201 -15.51 3.10 -18.37
N VAL A 202 -15.76 3.21 -17.06
CA VAL A 202 -14.81 2.95 -15.98
C VAL A 202 -14.98 1.53 -15.51
N VAL A 203 -13.94 0.70 -15.69
CA VAL A 203 -13.98 -0.73 -15.38
C VAL A 203 -13.12 -1.05 -14.16
N SER A 204 -13.73 -1.65 -13.16
CA SER A 204 -13.10 -2.17 -11.94
C SER A 204 -13.22 -3.69 -11.87
N ALA A 205 -12.41 -4.34 -11.01
CA ALA A 205 -12.30 -5.79 -10.93
C ALA A 205 -13.26 -6.43 -9.92
N GLY A 206 -14.36 -5.76 -9.56
CA GLY A 206 -15.36 -6.35 -8.67
C GLY A 206 -16.02 -7.59 -9.29
N PRO A 207 -16.67 -8.43 -8.47
CA PRO A 207 -17.30 -9.66 -8.94
C PRO A 207 -18.32 -9.46 -10.07
N GLY A 208 -19.01 -8.31 -10.10
CA GLY A 208 -19.94 -7.94 -11.17
C GLY A 208 -19.33 -7.95 -12.57
N LEU A 209 -18.03 -7.63 -12.71
CA LEU A 209 -17.33 -7.67 -14.00
C LEU A 209 -17.36 -9.08 -14.65
N ALA A 210 -17.25 -10.13 -13.85
CA ALA A 210 -17.23 -11.50 -14.38
C ALA A 210 -18.55 -11.92 -15.02
N ARG A 211 -19.67 -11.33 -14.62
CA ARG A 211 -21.00 -11.67 -15.12
C ARG A 211 -21.22 -11.23 -16.56
N ASN A 212 -20.89 -10.00 -16.87
CA ASN A 212 -21.28 -9.35 -18.12
C ASN A 212 -20.16 -8.57 -18.82
N GLY A 213 -18.96 -8.48 -18.24
CA GLY A 213 -17.80 -7.78 -18.81
C GLY A 213 -17.42 -8.23 -20.22
N HIS A 214 -17.78 -9.49 -20.61
CA HIS A 214 -17.60 -9.99 -21.97
C HIS A 214 -18.36 -9.17 -23.04
N LEU A 215 -19.41 -8.43 -22.67
CA LEU A 215 -20.15 -7.55 -23.57
C LEU A 215 -19.30 -6.38 -24.08
N LEU A 216 -18.26 -6.00 -23.35
CA LEU A 216 -17.29 -4.97 -23.76
C LEU A 216 -16.45 -5.41 -24.97
N ARG A 217 -16.51 -6.69 -25.39
CA ARG A 217 -15.78 -7.21 -26.57
C ARG A 217 -16.32 -6.70 -27.88
N ASP A 218 -17.55 -6.17 -27.95
CA ASP A 218 -18.11 -5.61 -29.18
C ASP A 218 -17.17 -4.48 -29.68
N PRO A 219 -16.58 -4.61 -30.89
CA PRO A 219 -15.64 -3.62 -31.42
C PRO A 219 -16.20 -2.20 -31.45
N ARG A 220 -17.52 -2.05 -31.70
CA ARG A 220 -18.21 -0.77 -31.70
C ARG A 220 -18.12 -0.05 -30.36
N VAL A 221 -18.05 -0.81 -29.24
CA VAL A 221 -17.90 -0.19 -27.91
C VAL A 221 -16.55 0.52 -27.82
N ARG A 222 -15.46 -0.13 -28.26
CA ARG A 222 -14.12 0.48 -28.25
C ARG A 222 -14.02 1.66 -29.23
N GLU A 223 -14.69 1.56 -30.40
CA GLU A 223 -14.71 2.60 -31.40
C GLU A 223 -15.46 3.88 -30.96
N HIS A 224 -16.57 3.72 -30.23
CA HIS A 224 -17.49 4.81 -29.92
C HIS A 224 -17.46 5.27 -28.46
N ALA A 225 -16.82 4.55 -27.54
CA ALA A 225 -16.73 4.90 -26.13
C ALA A 225 -15.29 4.82 -25.62
N LEU A 226 -14.95 5.64 -24.63
CA LEU A 226 -13.66 5.60 -23.96
C LEU A 226 -13.69 4.55 -22.84
N ILE A 227 -12.87 3.50 -22.93
CA ILE A 227 -12.75 2.47 -21.89
C ILE A 227 -11.52 2.75 -21.05
N ILE A 228 -11.72 2.97 -19.74
CA ILE A 228 -10.66 3.19 -18.74
C ILE A 228 -10.74 2.07 -17.71
N ALA A 229 -9.68 1.31 -17.54
CA ALA A 229 -9.62 0.22 -16.57
C ALA A 229 -8.82 0.62 -15.34
N ALA A 230 -9.28 0.25 -14.15
CA ALA A 230 -8.41 0.19 -13.00
C ALA A 230 -7.36 -0.90 -13.21
N GLN A 231 -6.13 -0.73 -12.69
CA GLN A 231 -5.03 -1.71 -12.85
C GLN A 231 -5.43 -3.16 -12.55
N THR A 232 -6.29 -3.36 -11.56
CA THR A 232 -6.79 -4.69 -11.15
C THR A 232 -7.68 -5.34 -12.20
N ALA A 233 -8.31 -4.56 -13.08
CA ALA A 233 -9.22 -5.05 -14.11
C ALA A 233 -8.52 -5.37 -15.44
N LEU A 234 -7.26 -4.93 -15.66
CA LEU A 234 -6.59 -5.09 -16.95
C LEU A 234 -6.48 -6.55 -17.38
N LYS A 235 -5.83 -7.41 -16.58
CA LYS A 235 -5.69 -8.84 -16.92
C LYS A 235 -7.02 -9.57 -17.10
N PRO A 236 -8.03 -9.39 -16.23
CA PRO A 236 -9.38 -9.90 -16.49
C PRO A 236 -9.95 -9.47 -17.83
N LEU A 237 -9.86 -8.18 -18.18
CA LEU A 237 -10.34 -7.67 -19.47
C LEU A 237 -9.60 -8.29 -20.66
N LEU A 238 -8.28 -8.37 -20.62
CA LEU A 238 -7.47 -8.99 -21.68
C LEU A 238 -7.84 -10.47 -21.86
N LYS A 239 -8.05 -11.21 -20.77
CA LYS A 239 -8.55 -12.60 -20.81
C LYS A 239 -9.94 -12.72 -21.44
N MET A 240 -10.78 -11.68 -21.30
CA MET A 240 -12.09 -11.61 -21.96
C MET A 240 -12.01 -11.15 -23.44
N GLY A 241 -10.81 -10.83 -23.92
CA GLY A 241 -10.60 -10.29 -25.29
C GLY A 241 -10.96 -8.80 -25.41
N VAL A 242 -10.96 -8.06 -24.30
CA VAL A 242 -11.26 -6.62 -24.24
C VAL A 242 -9.96 -5.85 -23.98
N ARG A 243 -9.63 -4.92 -24.88
CA ARG A 243 -8.50 -3.98 -24.69
C ARG A 243 -9.04 -2.61 -24.27
N PRO A 244 -8.74 -2.09 -23.07
CA PRO A 244 -9.10 -0.71 -22.73
C PRO A 244 -8.24 0.29 -23.51
N HIS A 245 -8.61 1.57 -23.54
CA HIS A 245 -7.77 2.66 -24.06
C HIS A 245 -6.74 3.09 -23.01
N LEU A 246 -7.19 3.21 -21.76
CA LEU A 246 -6.38 3.68 -20.66
C LEU A 246 -6.46 2.70 -19.47
N VAL A 247 -5.39 2.61 -18.75
CA VAL A 247 -5.32 1.91 -17.45
C VAL A 247 -4.80 2.90 -16.42
N THR A 248 -5.36 2.93 -15.22
CA THR A 248 -4.92 3.84 -14.16
C THR A 248 -4.24 3.09 -13.02
N SER A 249 -3.23 3.73 -12.40
CA SER A 249 -2.54 3.23 -11.21
C SER A 249 -2.17 4.36 -10.26
N LEU A 250 -2.32 4.12 -8.95
CA LEU A 250 -1.88 5.02 -7.89
C LEU A 250 -1.24 4.30 -6.70
N ASP A 251 -1.06 2.99 -6.79
CA ASP A 251 -0.67 2.15 -5.67
C ASP A 251 0.83 2.29 -5.37
N HIS A 252 1.15 2.63 -4.13
CA HIS A 252 2.53 2.84 -3.68
C HIS A 252 3.26 1.55 -3.30
N HIS A 253 2.60 0.38 -3.35
CA HIS A 253 3.18 -0.91 -3.04
C HIS A 253 3.78 -1.60 -4.27
N GLU A 254 4.97 -2.17 -4.12
CA GLU A 254 5.65 -2.93 -5.18
C GLU A 254 4.82 -4.13 -5.68
N ILE A 255 4.02 -4.72 -4.82
CA ILE A 255 3.14 -5.85 -5.16
C ILE A 255 2.24 -5.55 -6.37
N SER A 256 1.91 -4.30 -6.62
CA SER A 256 1.02 -3.89 -7.72
C SER A 256 1.64 -4.06 -9.11
N ARG A 257 2.96 -4.27 -9.22
CA ARG A 257 3.61 -4.69 -10.48
C ARG A 257 2.97 -5.96 -11.06
N ARG A 258 2.40 -6.83 -10.21
CA ARG A 258 1.75 -8.10 -10.62
C ARG A 258 0.60 -7.91 -11.61
N PHE A 259 -0.04 -6.76 -11.59
CA PHE A 259 -1.10 -6.46 -12.54
C PHE A 259 -0.59 -6.39 -13.98
N TYR A 260 0.72 -6.25 -14.18
CA TYR A 260 1.37 -6.10 -15.47
C TYR A 260 2.37 -7.22 -15.80
N GLU A 261 2.77 -8.02 -14.81
CA GLU A 261 3.71 -9.14 -15.01
C GLU A 261 3.20 -10.12 -16.06
N GLY A 262 4.10 -10.52 -16.99
CA GLY A 262 3.79 -11.45 -18.06
C GLY A 262 3.01 -10.86 -19.24
N LEU A 263 2.70 -9.55 -19.23
CA LEU A 263 2.15 -8.86 -20.39
C LEU A 263 3.26 -8.54 -21.39
N THR A 264 2.95 -8.68 -22.66
CA THR A 264 3.82 -8.33 -23.78
C THR A 264 3.40 -6.98 -24.38
N PRO A 265 4.26 -6.29 -25.16
CA PRO A 265 3.85 -5.10 -25.91
C PRO A 265 2.62 -5.31 -26.81
N GLU A 266 2.44 -6.54 -27.33
CA GLU A 266 1.26 -6.89 -28.15
C GLU A 266 -0.03 -6.92 -27.32
N ASP A 267 0.03 -7.43 -26.09
CA ASP A 267 -1.15 -7.50 -25.21
C ASP A 267 -1.69 -6.09 -24.89
N VAL A 268 -0.80 -5.11 -24.79
CA VAL A 268 -1.14 -3.72 -24.42
C VAL A 268 -1.06 -2.73 -25.59
N ARG A 269 -1.02 -3.23 -26.84
CA ARG A 269 -1.01 -2.35 -28.02
C ARG A 269 -2.22 -1.41 -28.00
N GLY A 270 -2.00 -0.09 -28.07
CA GLY A 270 -3.04 0.94 -28.00
C GLY A 270 -3.66 1.08 -26.61
N VAL A 271 -2.92 0.68 -25.56
CA VAL A 271 -3.29 0.88 -24.16
C VAL A 271 -2.23 1.76 -23.50
N THR A 272 -2.64 2.87 -22.90
CA THR A 272 -1.75 3.78 -22.16
C THR A 272 -1.98 3.64 -20.66
N LEU A 273 -0.90 3.48 -19.89
CA LEU A 273 -0.95 3.47 -18.42
C LEU A 273 -0.85 4.92 -17.90
N VAL A 274 -1.83 5.35 -17.14
CA VAL A 274 -1.84 6.65 -16.44
C VAL A 274 -1.56 6.44 -14.97
N CYS A 275 -0.46 7.00 -14.48
CA CYS A 275 0.01 6.86 -13.11
C CYS A 275 -0.03 8.16 -12.32
N GLU A 276 -0.35 8.10 -11.03
CA GLU A 276 0.10 9.12 -10.09
C GLU A 276 1.62 8.95 -9.84
N PRO A 277 2.42 10.02 -9.73
CA PRO A 277 3.87 9.90 -9.56
C PRO A 277 4.31 9.15 -8.29
N LYS A 278 3.47 9.12 -7.24
CA LYS A 278 3.71 8.36 -6.00
C LYS A 278 3.59 6.83 -6.14
N VAL A 279 3.19 6.33 -7.33
CA VAL A 279 3.14 4.90 -7.59
C VAL A 279 4.50 4.25 -7.38
N ASN A 280 4.53 3.00 -6.91
CA ASN A 280 5.81 2.29 -6.79
C ASN A 280 6.51 2.20 -8.17
N PRO A 281 7.80 2.55 -8.28
CA PRO A 281 8.52 2.58 -9.57
C PRO A 281 8.56 1.21 -10.29
N ALA A 282 8.40 0.11 -9.58
CA ALA A 282 8.28 -1.21 -10.19
C ALA A 282 6.98 -1.39 -11.01
N VAL A 283 5.96 -0.57 -10.77
CA VAL A 283 4.66 -0.62 -11.46
C VAL A 283 4.79 -0.09 -12.91
N PRO A 284 5.19 1.17 -13.15
CA PRO A 284 5.41 1.65 -14.52
C PRO A 284 6.55 0.90 -15.21
N GLY A 285 7.55 0.40 -14.47
CA GLY A 285 8.63 -0.42 -15.01
C GLY A 285 8.19 -1.81 -15.49
N ALA A 286 7.07 -2.34 -15.01
CA ALA A 286 6.53 -3.62 -15.43
C ALA A 286 5.52 -3.51 -16.57
N PHE A 287 5.04 -2.32 -16.90
CA PHE A 287 4.09 -2.12 -17.97
C PHE A 287 4.82 -2.02 -19.33
N PRO A 288 4.55 -2.89 -20.31
CA PRO A 288 5.31 -2.95 -21.56
C PRO A 288 4.77 -1.97 -22.64
N GLY A 289 4.06 -0.90 -22.26
CA GLY A 289 3.46 0.08 -23.15
C GLY A 289 3.76 1.51 -22.73
N GLU A 290 3.03 2.47 -23.33
CA GLU A 290 3.16 3.90 -23.02
C GLU A 290 2.71 4.19 -21.58
N VAL A 291 3.48 5.05 -20.88
CA VAL A 291 3.17 5.52 -19.53
C VAL A 291 3.05 7.05 -19.53
N ARG A 292 1.98 7.57 -18.96
CA ARG A 292 1.75 8.99 -18.71
C ARG A 292 1.60 9.22 -17.21
N TYR A 293 2.01 10.38 -16.75
CA TYR A 293 1.90 10.75 -15.34
C TYR A 293 0.95 11.94 -15.15
N VAL A 294 0.16 11.85 -14.08
CA VAL A 294 -0.57 12.99 -13.51
C VAL A 294 0.44 14.01 -12.98
N GLY A 295 0.15 15.30 -13.02
CA GLY A 295 1.02 16.34 -12.49
C GLY A 295 1.24 16.19 -10.97
N SER A 296 2.49 16.41 -10.51
CA SER A 296 2.89 16.48 -9.09
C SER A 296 3.59 17.81 -8.83
N GLU A 297 3.00 18.62 -7.96
CA GLU A 297 3.62 19.89 -7.53
C GLU A 297 5.01 19.65 -6.91
N LEU A 298 5.17 18.56 -6.15
CA LEU A 298 6.43 18.23 -5.50
C LEU A 298 7.52 17.92 -6.53
N LEU A 299 7.22 17.06 -7.51
CA LEU A 299 8.20 16.75 -8.57
C LEU A 299 8.47 17.95 -9.47
N ASP A 300 7.48 18.78 -9.76
CA ASP A 300 7.69 20.00 -10.56
C ASP A 300 8.63 20.98 -9.83
N ILE A 301 8.52 21.09 -8.49
CA ILE A 301 9.47 21.86 -7.68
C ILE A 301 10.87 21.25 -7.71
N VAL A 302 10.98 19.93 -7.56
CA VAL A 302 12.25 19.20 -7.58
C VAL A 302 12.94 19.37 -8.94
N LEU A 303 12.24 19.14 -10.02
CA LEU A 303 12.79 19.18 -11.37
C LEU A 303 13.06 20.63 -11.83
N GLY A 304 12.26 21.60 -11.39
CA GLY A 304 12.37 22.99 -11.81
C GLY A 304 11.96 23.21 -13.26
N GLU A 305 11.93 24.46 -13.71
CA GLU A 305 11.39 24.87 -15.02
C GLU A 305 12.09 24.21 -16.22
N GLN A 306 13.33 23.81 -16.07
CA GLN A 306 14.13 23.22 -17.17
C GLN A 306 13.72 21.76 -17.45
N LEU A 307 13.46 20.97 -16.41
CA LEU A 307 13.16 19.54 -16.51
C LEU A 307 11.68 19.23 -16.34
N ALA A 308 10.93 20.03 -15.59
CA ALA A 308 9.48 19.90 -15.48
C ALA A 308 8.78 20.28 -16.80
N ARG A 309 7.61 19.69 -17.01
CA ARG A 309 6.64 20.10 -18.03
C ARG A 309 5.36 20.53 -17.34
N PRO A 310 4.62 21.50 -17.90
CA PRO A 310 3.25 21.70 -17.47
C PRO A 310 2.47 20.38 -17.56
N ARG A 311 1.80 20.01 -16.49
CA ARG A 311 1.02 18.77 -16.44
C ARG A 311 -0.28 19.03 -15.71
N ALA A 312 -1.38 18.58 -16.31
CA ALA A 312 -2.66 18.62 -15.63
C ALA A 312 -2.62 17.73 -14.37
N THR A 313 -3.10 18.29 -13.28
CA THR A 313 -3.38 17.56 -12.04
C THR A 313 -4.80 17.06 -12.05
N LEU A 314 -5.04 15.92 -11.43
CA LEU A 314 -6.38 15.42 -11.12
C LEU A 314 -6.61 15.51 -9.62
N PRO A 315 -7.85 15.74 -9.18
CA PRO A 315 -8.16 15.72 -7.76
C PRO A 315 -7.76 14.39 -7.13
N ALA A 316 -7.23 14.43 -5.91
CA ALA A 316 -6.81 13.22 -5.22
C ALA A 316 -7.97 12.23 -5.06
N GLY A 317 -7.77 11.00 -5.48
CA GLY A 317 -8.75 9.92 -5.35
C GLY A 317 -8.38 8.95 -4.22
N ALA A 318 -9.40 8.39 -3.56
CA ALA A 318 -9.19 7.38 -2.52
C ALA A 318 -8.79 6.00 -3.09
N THR A 319 -9.06 5.75 -4.36
CA THR A 319 -8.76 4.49 -5.05
C THR A 319 -8.40 4.71 -6.51
N VAL A 320 -7.83 3.67 -7.13
CA VAL A 320 -7.56 3.65 -8.59
C VAL A 320 -8.81 3.95 -9.41
N ALA A 321 -9.97 3.46 -8.98
CA ALA A 321 -11.24 3.69 -9.69
C ALA A 321 -11.70 5.16 -9.60
N HIS A 322 -11.39 5.89 -8.52
CA HIS A 322 -11.62 7.33 -8.46
C HIS A 322 -10.76 8.07 -9.49
N LEU A 323 -9.48 7.69 -9.61
CA LEU A 323 -8.58 8.23 -10.62
C LEU A 323 -9.11 7.96 -12.02
N SER A 324 -9.60 6.74 -12.30
CA SER A 324 -10.24 6.39 -13.59
C SER A 324 -11.46 7.27 -13.88
N TYR A 325 -12.32 7.48 -12.87
CA TYR A 325 -13.51 8.31 -13.00
C TYR A 325 -13.16 9.77 -13.30
N GLN A 326 -12.22 10.32 -12.56
CA GLN A 326 -11.78 11.70 -12.74
C GLN A 326 -11.08 11.91 -14.08
N LEU A 327 -10.31 10.91 -14.54
CA LEU A 327 -9.68 10.91 -15.85
C LEU A 327 -10.75 10.91 -16.96
N ALA A 328 -11.83 10.12 -16.84
CA ALA A 328 -12.95 10.14 -17.78
C ALA A 328 -13.59 11.54 -17.85
N ARG A 329 -13.80 12.19 -16.70
CA ARG A 329 -14.34 13.56 -16.63
C ARG A 329 -13.38 14.60 -17.21
N PHE A 330 -12.08 14.48 -16.93
CA PHE A 330 -11.04 15.34 -17.50
C PHE A 330 -10.99 15.25 -19.03
N MET A 331 -11.17 14.06 -19.58
CA MET A 331 -11.25 13.85 -21.03
C MET A 331 -12.58 14.29 -21.64
N GLY A 332 -13.55 14.74 -20.82
CA GLY A 332 -14.82 15.31 -21.28
C GLY A 332 -15.94 14.30 -21.48
N CYS A 333 -15.81 13.09 -20.96
CA CYS A 333 -16.85 12.06 -21.07
C CYS A 333 -18.12 12.44 -20.29
N ASP A 334 -19.28 12.24 -20.93
CA ASP A 334 -20.60 12.32 -20.34
C ASP A 334 -21.61 11.51 -21.18
N PRO A 335 -22.27 10.48 -20.63
CA PRO A 335 -22.19 9.98 -19.25
C PRO A 335 -20.88 9.25 -18.92
N VAL A 336 -20.66 8.98 -17.61
CA VAL A 336 -19.68 8.00 -17.15
C VAL A 336 -20.42 6.76 -16.66
N VAL A 337 -20.06 5.61 -17.20
CA VAL A 337 -20.62 4.28 -16.87
C VAL A 337 -19.64 3.53 -15.99
N LEU A 338 -20.11 3.00 -14.87
CA LEU A 338 -19.33 2.17 -13.94
C LEU A 338 -19.61 0.70 -14.21
N VAL A 339 -18.55 -0.13 -14.33
CA VAL A 339 -18.63 -1.57 -14.55
C VAL A 339 -17.74 -2.28 -13.54
N GLY A 340 -18.29 -3.27 -12.83
CA GLY A 340 -17.54 -4.02 -11.83
C GLY A 340 -17.10 -3.17 -10.62
N GLN A 341 -17.75 -2.05 -10.35
CA GLN A 341 -17.51 -1.19 -9.19
C GLN A 341 -18.41 -1.60 -8.04
N ASP A 342 -18.25 -2.82 -7.55
CA ASP A 342 -19.16 -3.44 -6.59
C ASP A 342 -19.15 -2.75 -5.22
N LEU A 343 -18.00 -2.43 -4.65
CA LEU A 343 -17.82 -1.87 -3.31
C LEU A 343 -18.54 -2.67 -2.21
N ALA A 344 -18.74 -3.95 -2.48
CA ALA A 344 -19.34 -4.94 -1.58
C ALA A 344 -18.85 -6.33 -2.00
N PHE A 345 -19.05 -7.31 -1.13
CA PHE A 345 -18.67 -8.71 -1.36
C PHE A 345 -19.78 -9.46 -2.11
N THR A 346 -20.02 -9.04 -3.34
CA THR A 346 -21.00 -9.67 -4.22
C THR A 346 -20.67 -11.15 -4.42
N ASP A 347 -21.64 -12.03 -4.23
CA ASP A 347 -21.48 -13.50 -4.29
C ASP A 347 -20.41 -14.05 -3.31
N GLY A 348 -20.08 -13.31 -2.25
CA GLY A 348 -19.05 -13.70 -1.29
C GLY A 348 -17.63 -13.57 -1.82
N LEU A 349 -17.40 -12.76 -2.85
CA LEU A 349 -16.09 -12.54 -3.45
C LEU A 349 -15.62 -11.08 -3.23
N TYR A 350 -14.34 -10.90 -3.02
CA TYR A 350 -13.69 -9.59 -2.97
C TYR A 350 -13.39 -9.08 -4.39
N TYR A 351 -12.84 -9.96 -5.23
CA TYR A 351 -12.59 -9.69 -6.65
C TYR A 351 -13.26 -10.73 -7.54
N GLY A 352 -13.60 -10.32 -8.76
CA GLY A 352 -14.07 -11.23 -9.79
C GLY A 352 -13.00 -12.28 -10.15
N PRO A 353 -13.41 -13.49 -10.58
CA PRO A 353 -12.50 -14.53 -11.04
C PRO A 353 -11.52 -14.04 -12.11
N GLY A 354 -10.26 -14.46 -12.02
CA GLY A 354 -9.20 -14.06 -12.95
C GLY A 354 -8.41 -12.82 -12.54
N ALA A 355 -8.71 -12.22 -11.38
CA ALA A 355 -7.90 -11.14 -10.81
C ALA A 355 -6.48 -11.62 -10.48
N ALA A 356 -5.48 -10.72 -10.53
CA ALA A 356 -4.07 -11.06 -10.29
C ALA A 356 -3.80 -11.66 -8.91
N ILE A 357 -4.62 -11.36 -7.90
CA ILE A 357 -4.52 -12.00 -6.59
C ILE A 357 -4.78 -13.50 -6.64
N HIS A 358 -5.64 -13.96 -7.54
CA HIS A 358 -5.94 -15.36 -7.71
C HIS A 358 -4.77 -16.13 -8.33
N GLU A 359 -3.94 -15.48 -9.14
CA GLU A 359 -2.68 -16.08 -9.64
C GLU A 359 -1.71 -16.34 -8.47
N VAL A 360 -1.70 -15.49 -7.46
CA VAL A 360 -0.91 -15.70 -6.23
C VAL A 360 -1.40 -16.92 -5.45
N TRP A 361 -2.70 -17.15 -5.45
CA TRP A 361 -3.32 -18.27 -4.74
C TRP A 361 -3.34 -19.57 -5.55
N ALA A 362 -2.98 -19.53 -6.84
CA ALA A 362 -3.02 -20.71 -7.71
C ALA A 362 -2.31 -21.92 -7.11
N GLY A 363 -1.15 -21.70 -6.44
CA GLY A 363 -0.41 -22.76 -5.75
C GLY A 363 -1.06 -23.32 -4.48
N GLU A 364 -2.14 -22.69 -4.00
CA GLU A 364 -2.91 -23.13 -2.82
C GLU A 364 -4.23 -23.78 -3.19
N LEU A 365 -4.67 -23.63 -4.45
CA LEU A 365 -5.94 -24.20 -4.90
C LEU A 365 -5.83 -25.72 -5.02
N GLY A 366 -6.86 -26.42 -4.57
CA GLY A 366 -6.94 -27.86 -4.59
C GLY A 366 -8.35 -28.36 -4.31
N ALA A 367 -8.52 -29.67 -4.28
CA ALA A 367 -9.84 -30.28 -4.08
C ALA A 367 -10.54 -29.87 -2.77
N PHE A 368 -9.75 -29.49 -1.75
CA PHE A 368 -10.29 -29.08 -0.44
C PHE A 368 -10.10 -27.58 -0.17
N ARG A 369 -9.56 -26.83 -1.09
CA ARG A 369 -9.29 -25.41 -0.94
C ARG A 369 -9.64 -24.71 -2.25
N SER A 370 -10.90 -24.34 -2.35
CA SER A 370 -11.42 -23.64 -3.53
C SER A 370 -11.10 -22.13 -3.46
N LEU A 371 -11.25 -21.46 -4.59
CA LEU A 371 -11.09 -20.02 -4.67
C LEU A 371 -12.08 -19.30 -3.75
N GLU A 372 -13.33 -19.76 -3.71
CA GLU A 372 -14.39 -19.20 -2.88
C GLU A 372 -14.03 -19.33 -1.40
N LEU A 373 -13.42 -20.45 -0.97
CA LEU A 373 -12.97 -20.62 0.41
C LEU A 373 -11.87 -19.62 0.78
N LEU A 374 -10.89 -19.41 -0.11
CA LEU A 374 -9.83 -18.42 0.11
C LEU A 374 -10.37 -16.99 0.16
N GLU A 375 -11.31 -16.65 -0.71
CA GLU A 375 -12.00 -15.36 -0.67
C GLU A 375 -12.79 -15.18 0.64
N TRP A 376 -13.53 -16.20 1.07
CA TRP A 376 -14.24 -16.17 2.34
C TRP A 376 -13.31 -16.07 3.54
N GLU A 377 -12.20 -16.79 3.57
CA GLU A 377 -11.18 -16.66 4.61
C GLU A 377 -10.66 -15.22 4.69
N ARG A 378 -10.43 -14.59 3.54
CA ARG A 378 -10.00 -13.19 3.46
C ARG A 378 -11.05 -12.24 4.03
N ILE A 379 -12.31 -12.38 3.63
CA ILE A 379 -13.43 -11.57 4.11
C ILE A 379 -13.63 -11.76 5.61
N ALA A 380 -13.61 -13.00 6.09
CA ALA A 380 -13.80 -13.33 7.50
C ALA A 380 -12.72 -12.77 8.43
N ARG A 381 -11.49 -12.55 7.92
CA ARG A 381 -10.42 -11.86 8.66
C ARG A 381 -10.78 -10.41 8.99
N SER A 382 -11.58 -9.77 8.15
CA SER A 382 -12.06 -8.39 8.32
C SER A 382 -13.34 -8.31 9.17
N LYS A 383 -13.72 -9.36 9.89
CA LYS A 383 -15.01 -9.47 10.64
C LYS A 383 -15.33 -8.29 11.55
N ARG A 384 -14.31 -7.59 12.10
CA ARG A 384 -14.51 -6.43 12.98
C ARG A 384 -14.93 -5.16 12.23
N THR A 385 -14.68 -5.09 10.94
CA THR A 385 -14.95 -3.95 10.06
C THR A 385 -16.09 -4.25 9.07
N LEU A 386 -16.63 -5.48 9.08
CA LEU A 386 -17.76 -5.85 8.22
C LEU A 386 -19.03 -5.09 8.61
N ARG A 387 -19.72 -4.61 7.58
CA ARG A 387 -21.02 -3.91 7.67
C ARG A 387 -21.98 -4.50 6.67
N VAL A 388 -23.28 -4.36 6.94
CA VAL A 388 -24.32 -4.70 5.98
C VAL A 388 -24.77 -3.41 5.30
N THR A 389 -24.85 -3.44 3.98
CA THR A 389 -25.44 -2.39 3.14
C THR A 389 -26.52 -3.00 2.24
N ARG A 390 -27.14 -2.21 1.38
CA ARG A 390 -28.09 -2.70 0.40
C ARG A 390 -27.47 -2.70 -0.99
N ASP A 391 -27.77 -3.73 -1.77
CA ASP A 391 -27.42 -3.79 -3.18
C ASP A 391 -28.38 -2.95 -4.05
N GLN A 392 -28.17 -2.96 -5.36
CA GLN A 392 -29.02 -2.26 -6.35
C GLN A 392 -30.48 -2.76 -6.38
N ARG A 393 -30.77 -3.95 -5.83
CA ARG A 393 -32.12 -4.54 -5.75
C ARG A 393 -32.77 -4.28 -4.39
N GLY A 394 -32.04 -3.68 -3.45
CA GLY A 394 -32.48 -3.44 -2.08
C GLY A 394 -32.18 -4.61 -1.14
N GLU A 395 -31.55 -5.69 -1.62
CA GLU A 395 -31.18 -6.85 -0.81
C GLU A 395 -29.92 -6.58 0.03
N PRO A 396 -29.79 -7.24 1.20
CA PRO A 396 -28.64 -7.06 2.05
C PRO A 396 -27.37 -7.66 1.43
N VAL A 397 -26.27 -6.90 1.43
CA VAL A 397 -24.94 -7.35 1.00
C VAL A 397 -23.88 -6.87 2.00
N PHE A 398 -22.84 -7.69 2.21
CA PHE A 398 -21.74 -7.30 3.08
C PHE A 398 -20.76 -6.36 2.37
N THR A 399 -20.27 -5.37 3.11
CA THR A 399 -19.16 -4.50 2.76
C THR A 399 -18.24 -4.35 3.97
N ASP A 400 -17.11 -3.70 3.83
CA ASP A 400 -16.26 -3.30 4.95
C ASP A 400 -16.17 -1.78 5.09
N GLU A 401 -15.56 -1.30 6.18
CA GLU A 401 -15.42 0.14 6.45
C GLU A 401 -14.65 0.87 5.35
N GLN A 402 -13.65 0.23 4.76
CA GLN A 402 -12.84 0.82 3.71
C GLN A 402 -13.65 1.00 2.42
N MET A 403 -14.34 -0.05 1.97
CA MET A 403 -15.22 0.01 0.80
C MET A 403 -16.40 0.96 1.01
N ALA A 404 -16.95 1.02 2.22
CA ALA A 404 -18.00 1.98 2.57
C ALA A 404 -17.50 3.44 2.48
N SER A 405 -16.26 3.71 2.90
CA SER A 405 -15.63 5.01 2.73
C SER A 405 -15.42 5.36 1.25
N TYR A 406 -15.02 4.41 0.43
CA TYR A 406 -14.89 4.59 -1.01
C TYR A 406 -16.23 4.88 -1.69
N LEU A 407 -17.29 4.16 -1.29
CA LEU A 407 -18.65 4.41 -1.75
C LEU A 407 -19.08 5.85 -1.45
N ALA A 408 -18.89 6.29 -0.21
CA ALA A 408 -19.23 7.66 0.20
C ALA A 408 -18.47 8.72 -0.62
N SER A 409 -17.20 8.48 -0.94
CA SER A 409 -16.40 9.37 -1.78
C SER A 409 -16.90 9.43 -3.23
N PHE A 410 -17.34 8.30 -3.79
CA PHE A 410 -17.97 8.26 -5.10
C PHE A 410 -19.30 9.00 -5.12
N GLU A 411 -20.17 8.79 -4.12
CA GLU A 411 -21.46 9.45 -4.02
C GLU A 411 -21.33 10.98 -3.92
N GLU A 412 -20.26 11.46 -3.30
CA GLU A 412 -19.93 12.89 -3.29
C GLU A 412 -19.59 13.42 -4.69
N LEU A 413 -18.76 12.70 -5.45
CA LEU A 413 -18.44 13.02 -6.84
C LEU A 413 -19.70 12.99 -7.71
N PHE A 414 -20.56 11.99 -7.56
CA PHE A 414 -21.81 11.87 -8.33
C PHE A 414 -22.80 12.97 -7.98
N SER A 415 -22.92 13.34 -6.72
CA SER A 415 -23.73 14.47 -6.28
C SER A 415 -23.26 15.79 -6.91
N HIS A 416 -21.93 16.00 -6.99
CA HIS A 416 -21.35 17.16 -7.65
C HIS A 416 -21.65 17.15 -9.15
N ASP A 417 -21.44 16.04 -9.82
CA ASP A 417 -21.71 15.91 -11.26
C ASP A 417 -23.20 16.12 -11.60
N ARG A 418 -24.09 15.58 -10.78
CA ARG A 418 -25.53 15.78 -10.92
C ARG A 418 -25.92 17.28 -10.85
N LYS A 419 -25.28 18.04 -9.95
CA LYS A 419 -25.49 19.52 -9.84
C LYS A 419 -25.00 20.26 -11.09
N LEU A 420 -24.03 19.71 -11.80
CA LEU A 420 -23.52 20.22 -13.07
C LEU A 420 -24.29 19.69 -14.30
N GLY A 421 -25.36 18.93 -14.09
CA GLY A 421 -26.15 18.33 -15.17
C GLY A 421 -25.49 17.14 -15.85
N ARG A 422 -24.43 16.56 -15.25
CA ARG A 422 -23.71 15.40 -15.79
C ARG A 422 -24.30 14.10 -15.29
N ARG A 423 -24.24 13.07 -16.11
CA ARG A 423 -24.83 11.76 -15.82
C ARG A 423 -23.78 10.74 -15.40
N VAL A 424 -24.15 9.94 -14.39
CA VAL A 424 -23.39 8.75 -13.95
C VAL A 424 -24.32 7.55 -14.02
N ILE A 425 -23.86 6.46 -14.62
CA ILE A 425 -24.62 5.22 -14.77
C ILE A 425 -23.89 4.10 -14.03
N ASP A 426 -24.57 3.42 -13.13
CA ASP A 426 -24.07 2.20 -12.50
C ASP A 426 -24.57 0.97 -13.25
N ALA A 427 -23.67 0.38 -14.04
CA ALA A 427 -23.90 -0.83 -14.80
C ALA A 427 -23.10 -2.04 -14.25
N SER A 428 -22.73 -2.00 -12.96
CA SER A 428 -22.02 -3.11 -12.29
C SER A 428 -22.88 -4.36 -12.14
N GLU A 429 -24.22 -4.22 -12.17
CA GLU A 429 -25.22 -5.29 -12.01
C GLU A 429 -24.99 -6.12 -10.75
N GLY A 430 -24.46 -5.49 -9.70
CA GLY A 430 -24.13 -6.03 -8.39
C GLY A 430 -23.50 -4.98 -7.50
N GLY A 431 -23.13 -5.41 -6.27
CA GLY A 431 -22.49 -4.55 -5.30
C GLY A 431 -23.43 -3.60 -4.57
N ALA A 432 -22.84 -2.72 -3.76
CA ALA A 432 -23.57 -1.72 -2.99
C ALA A 432 -24.30 -0.73 -3.91
N ALA A 433 -25.54 -0.38 -3.57
CA ALA A 433 -26.31 0.67 -4.22
C ALA A 433 -25.58 2.01 -4.08
N LYS A 434 -25.53 2.79 -5.17
CA LYS A 434 -24.79 4.07 -5.24
C LYS A 434 -25.79 5.22 -5.42
N GLN A 435 -25.80 6.15 -4.47
CA GLN A 435 -26.63 7.35 -4.57
C GLN A 435 -26.18 8.23 -5.73
N HIS A 436 -27.13 8.92 -6.35
CA HIS A 436 -26.90 9.85 -7.47
C HIS A 436 -26.37 9.23 -8.78
N ALA A 437 -26.32 7.89 -8.88
CA ALA A 437 -26.09 7.17 -10.12
C ALA A 437 -27.39 6.55 -10.64
N GLU A 438 -27.55 6.53 -11.95
CA GLU A 438 -28.66 5.84 -12.63
C GLU A 438 -28.32 4.36 -12.72
N VAL A 439 -29.20 3.47 -12.29
CA VAL A 439 -28.97 2.02 -12.42
C VAL A 439 -29.44 1.56 -13.81
N MET A 440 -28.57 0.88 -14.54
CA MET A 440 -28.82 0.38 -15.89
C MET A 440 -28.13 -0.96 -16.10
N THR A 441 -28.67 -1.83 -16.97
CA THR A 441 -27.92 -3.02 -17.39
C THR A 441 -26.70 -2.61 -18.23
N LEU A 442 -25.63 -3.39 -18.18
CA LEU A 442 -24.46 -3.11 -19.01
C LEU A 442 -24.83 -3.12 -20.49
N ARG A 443 -25.68 -4.03 -20.93
CA ARG A 443 -26.17 -4.11 -22.33
C ARG A 443 -26.80 -2.79 -22.78
N ASP A 444 -27.70 -2.22 -21.97
CA ASP A 444 -28.40 -0.97 -22.33
C ASP A 444 -27.45 0.23 -22.27
N ALA A 445 -26.56 0.26 -21.28
CA ALA A 445 -25.52 1.29 -21.17
C ALA A 445 -24.56 1.29 -22.37
N LEU A 446 -24.15 0.11 -22.86
CA LEU A 446 -23.31 -0.02 -24.05
C LEU A 446 -24.07 0.38 -25.33
N ALA A 447 -25.35 0.02 -25.46
CA ALA A 447 -26.17 0.47 -26.58
C ALA A 447 -26.34 1.98 -26.58
N LEU A 448 -26.47 2.62 -25.43
CA LEU A 448 -26.46 4.08 -25.30
C LEU A 448 -25.11 4.66 -25.74
N ALA A 449 -24.00 4.09 -25.23
CA ALA A 449 -22.64 4.53 -25.51
C ALA A 449 -22.29 4.50 -27.00
N VAL A 450 -22.66 3.43 -27.70
CA VAL A 450 -22.46 3.30 -29.16
C VAL A 450 -23.24 4.36 -29.91
N ARG A 451 -24.56 4.49 -29.65
CA ARG A 451 -25.41 5.51 -30.35
C ARG A 451 -24.90 6.94 -30.13
N GLN A 452 -24.43 7.23 -28.93
CA GLN A 452 -23.89 8.56 -28.59
C GLN A 452 -22.56 8.80 -29.29
N GLY A 453 -21.69 7.79 -29.34
CA GLY A 453 -20.37 7.88 -29.97
C GLY A 453 -20.44 8.02 -31.49
N GLU A 454 -21.44 7.39 -32.17
CA GLU A 454 -21.71 7.54 -33.60
C GLU A 454 -21.99 9.01 -33.98
N GLY A 455 -22.56 9.80 -33.07
CA GLY A 455 -22.84 11.24 -33.27
C GLY A 455 -21.73 12.17 -32.76
N ALA A 456 -20.67 11.65 -32.16
CA ALA A 456 -19.58 12.46 -31.61
C ALA A 456 -18.52 12.79 -32.68
N PRO A 457 -17.79 13.92 -32.54
CA PRO A 457 -16.63 14.21 -33.39
C PRO A 457 -15.62 13.04 -33.36
N ASP A 458 -15.03 12.78 -34.53
CA ASP A 458 -14.03 11.73 -34.65
C ASP A 458 -12.85 12.03 -33.70
N ALA A 459 -12.76 11.31 -32.59
CA ALA A 459 -11.69 11.44 -31.63
C ALA A 459 -10.72 10.30 -31.88
N ASP A 460 -9.60 10.59 -32.49
CA ASP A 460 -8.50 9.63 -32.56
C ASP A 460 -7.93 9.39 -31.15
N LEU A 461 -8.56 8.48 -30.45
CA LEU A 461 -8.14 8.07 -29.10
C LEU A 461 -6.82 7.28 -29.15
N GLU A 462 -6.44 6.74 -30.30
CA GLU A 462 -5.20 6.01 -30.51
C GLU A 462 -4.03 6.94 -30.84
N SER A 463 -4.26 8.06 -31.53
CA SER A 463 -3.18 9.01 -31.87
C SER A 463 -2.72 9.86 -30.69
N ALA A 464 -3.50 9.92 -29.61
CA ALA A 464 -3.02 10.52 -28.35
C ALA A 464 -1.77 9.80 -27.82
N SER A 465 -1.60 8.52 -28.17
CA SER A 465 -0.41 7.71 -27.85
C SER A 465 0.75 7.96 -28.82
N ALA A 466 0.49 8.31 -30.08
CA ALA A 466 1.51 8.39 -31.13
C ALA A 466 2.35 9.68 -31.13
N SER A 467 1.94 10.74 -30.42
CA SER A 467 2.64 12.03 -30.43
C SER A 467 3.89 12.13 -29.53
N ALA A 468 4.25 11.05 -28.83
CA ALA A 468 5.38 11.03 -27.89
C ALA A 468 6.77 10.94 -28.54
N GLY A 469 6.88 10.96 -29.86
CA GLY A 469 8.13 10.75 -30.61
C GLY A 469 9.16 11.89 -30.65
N THR A 470 8.90 13.04 -30.02
CA THR A 470 9.91 14.08 -29.84
C THR A 470 10.45 14.08 -28.44
N THR A 471 11.51 13.30 -28.19
CA THR A 471 12.40 13.49 -27.05
C THR A 471 12.84 14.95 -27.01
N ALA A 472 12.20 15.73 -26.13
CA ALA A 472 12.60 17.12 -25.96
C ALA A 472 14.07 17.12 -25.46
N SER A 473 14.95 17.68 -26.29
CA SER A 473 16.37 17.89 -25.97
C SER A 473 16.53 18.44 -24.55
N GLY A 474 17.31 17.74 -23.72
CA GLY A 474 17.69 18.20 -22.39
C GLY A 474 17.04 17.52 -21.18
N ARG A 475 15.99 16.70 -21.35
CA ARG A 475 15.33 15.97 -20.22
C ARG A 475 15.80 14.53 -20.12
N THR A 476 17.09 14.36 -20.04
CA THR A 476 17.72 13.05 -19.95
C THR A 476 17.75 12.55 -18.49
N PRO A 477 17.79 11.23 -18.26
CA PRO A 477 17.99 10.70 -16.92
C PRO A 477 19.26 11.25 -16.24
N ALA A 478 20.33 11.50 -16.99
CA ALA A 478 21.56 12.13 -16.47
C ALA A 478 21.29 13.53 -15.90
N ALA A 479 20.57 14.40 -16.65
CA ALA A 479 20.24 15.75 -16.18
C ALA A 479 19.33 15.73 -14.93
N VAL A 480 18.41 14.76 -14.85
CA VAL A 480 17.61 14.53 -13.64
C VAL A 480 18.50 14.11 -12.48
N GLY A 481 19.46 13.21 -12.69
CA GLY A 481 20.41 12.77 -11.67
C GLY A 481 21.23 13.92 -11.10
N GLU A 482 21.77 14.80 -11.96
CA GLU A 482 22.52 16.01 -11.54
C GLU A 482 21.67 16.98 -10.73
N ARG A 483 20.41 17.15 -11.13
CA ARG A 483 19.45 17.99 -10.41
C ARG A 483 19.15 17.45 -9.01
N LEU A 484 18.93 16.15 -8.88
CA LEU A 484 18.69 15.48 -7.60
C LEU A 484 19.91 15.58 -6.67
N ASP A 485 21.15 15.42 -7.18
CA ASP A 485 22.38 15.62 -6.40
C ASP A 485 22.51 17.06 -5.91
N THR A 486 22.14 18.05 -6.73
CA THR A 486 22.12 19.46 -6.30
C THR A 486 21.20 19.67 -5.10
N ILE A 487 20.01 19.07 -5.12
CA ILE A 487 19.04 19.18 -4.02
C ILE A 487 19.50 18.39 -2.79
N ALA A 488 20.20 17.27 -2.99
CA ALA A 488 20.82 16.52 -1.89
C ALA A 488 21.86 17.38 -1.14
N GLN A 489 22.69 18.15 -1.87
CA GLN A 489 23.63 19.09 -1.27
C GLN A 489 22.92 20.23 -0.51
N GLN A 490 21.81 20.74 -1.05
CA GLN A 490 20.97 21.70 -0.33
C GLN A 490 20.42 21.09 0.97
N ALA A 491 19.91 19.86 0.94
CA ALA A 491 19.42 19.16 2.12
C ALA A 491 20.52 18.98 3.19
N GLN A 492 21.74 18.62 2.81
CA GLN A 492 22.88 18.54 3.72
C GLN A 492 23.20 19.89 4.37
N SER A 493 23.12 20.99 3.58
CA SER A 493 23.33 22.34 4.08
C SER A 493 22.21 22.78 5.05
N ILE A 494 20.96 22.38 4.77
CA ILE A 494 19.81 22.59 5.66
C ILE A 494 20.01 21.82 6.97
N ALA A 495 20.42 20.55 6.92
CA ALA A 495 20.67 19.75 8.11
C ALA A 495 21.78 20.36 8.99
N SER A 496 22.87 20.79 8.38
CA SER A 496 23.97 21.45 9.09
C SER A 496 23.54 22.76 9.74
N GLY A 497 22.85 23.64 8.99
CA GLY A 497 22.33 24.91 9.52
C GLY A 497 21.29 24.70 10.62
N SER A 498 20.42 23.72 10.48
CA SER A 498 19.43 23.39 11.52
C SER A 498 20.09 22.90 12.82
N ARG A 499 21.17 22.10 12.75
CA ARG A 499 21.96 21.73 13.94
C ARG A 499 22.71 22.92 14.55
N GLU A 500 23.23 23.85 13.73
CA GLU A 500 23.79 25.10 14.21
C GLU A 500 22.74 25.90 14.99
N ALA A 501 21.52 26.04 14.44
CA ALA A 501 20.41 26.71 15.12
C ALA A 501 20.02 26.03 16.44
N ALA A 502 19.99 24.68 16.49
CA ALA A 502 19.70 23.92 17.72
C ALA A 502 20.76 24.18 18.80
N SER A 503 22.05 24.28 18.43
CA SER A 503 23.13 24.63 19.35
C SER A 503 22.99 26.06 19.89
N LEU A 504 22.62 27.01 19.03
CA LEU A 504 22.38 28.41 19.45
C LEU A 504 21.17 28.49 20.41
N LEU A 505 20.08 27.80 20.12
CA LEU A 505 18.90 27.73 21.00
C LEU A 505 19.19 27.06 22.34
N SER A 506 20.03 26.03 22.37
CA SER A 506 20.50 25.41 23.61
C SER A 506 21.31 26.39 24.45
N ARG A 507 22.20 27.17 23.83
CA ARG A 507 22.97 28.25 24.51
C ARG A 507 22.03 29.35 24.99
N MET A 508 21.00 29.70 24.22
CA MET A 508 20.00 30.71 24.60
C MET A 508 19.18 30.25 25.82
N ALA A 509 18.81 28.96 25.90
CA ALA A 509 18.14 28.39 27.05
C ALA A 509 18.99 28.49 28.34
N ALA A 510 20.31 28.33 28.24
CA ALA A 510 21.21 28.41 29.37
C ALA A 510 21.36 29.87 29.92
N VAL A 511 21.16 30.87 29.07
CA VAL A 511 21.32 32.29 29.42
C VAL A 511 20.00 33.08 29.36
N HIS A 512 18.86 32.40 29.42
CA HIS A 512 17.53 32.97 29.18
C HIS A 512 17.16 34.19 30.10
N ARG A 513 17.88 34.40 31.20
CA ARG A 513 17.70 35.54 32.11
C ARG A 513 18.55 36.76 31.72
N ASP A 514 19.52 36.62 30.80
CA ASP A 514 20.34 37.72 30.27
C ASP A 514 19.78 38.19 28.94
N HIS A 515 18.93 39.22 28.98
CA HIS A 515 18.24 39.73 27.79
C HIS A 515 19.19 40.23 26.69
N ALA A 516 20.37 40.80 27.04
CA ALA A 516 21.33 41.28 26.05
C ALA A 516 21.93 40.11 25.30
N ARG A 517 22.32 39.06 26.02
CA ARG A 517 22.90 37.84 25.41
C ARG A 517 21.86 37.02 24.63
N VAL A 518 20.62 36.96 25.12
CA VAL A 518 19.50 36.33 24.39
C VAL A 518 19.26 37.04 23.08
N ASN A 519 19.20 38.37 23.02
CA ASN A 519 18.98 39.14 21.80
C ASN A 519 20.10 38.90 20.77
N GLU A 520 21.36 38.82 21.20
CA GLU A 520 22.49 38.52 20.33
C GLU A 520 22.34 37.10 19.70
N LEU A 521 21.95 36.11 20.52
CA LEU A 521 21.72 34.75 20.04
C LEU A 521 20.50 34.64 19.09
N ILE A 522 19.41 35.40 19.37
CA ILE A 522 18.25 35.50 18.48
C ILE A 522 18.67 36.00 17.10
N ALA A 523 19.51 37.05 17.02
CA ALA A 523 19.98 37.55 15.74
C ALA A 523 20.78 36.49 14.97
N GLN A 524 21.60 35.68 15.67
CA GLN A 524 22.34 34.57 15.06
C GLN A 524 21.37 33.46 14.56
N VAL A 525 20.36 33.06 15.33
CA VAL A 525 19.35 32.07 14.92
C VAL A 525 18.59 32.57 13.68
N TYR A 526 18.22 33.85 13.62
CA TYR A 526 17.57 34.41 12.43
C TYR A 526 18.47 34.39 11.19
N ALA A 527 19.76 34.73 11.34
CA ALA A 527 20.71 34.62 10.24
C ALA A 527 20.85 33.18 9.70
N VAL A 528 20.86 32.19 10.59
CA VAL A 528 20.87 30.78 10.19
C VAL A 528 19.55 30.41 9.50
N ARG A 529 18.40 30.81 10.06
CA ARG A 529 17.09 30.56 9.47
C ARG A 529 17.01 31.12 8.05
N ASP A 530 17.39 32.36 7.85
CA ASP A 530 17.31 33.03 6.55
C ASP A 530 18.22 32.34 5.51
N ARG A 531 19.42 31.90 5.93
CA ARG A 531 20.31 31.09 5.10
C ARG A 531 19.72 29.73 4.73
N VAL A 532 19.09 29.04 5.67
CA VAL A 532 18.46 27.71 5.48
C VAL A 532 17.23 27.81 4.59
N THR A 533 16.35 28.76 4.86
CA THR A 533 15.10 28.92 4.10
C THR A 533 15.32 29.41 2.67
N ALA A 534 16.47 30.05 2.39
CA ALA A 534 16.83 30.46 1.03
C ALA A 534 17.25 29.27 0.13
N LEU A 535 17.56 28.09 0.70
CA LEU A 535 17.95 26.89 -0.04
C LEU A 535 16.74 26.20 -0.69
N THR A 536 16.08 26.90 -1.61
CA THR A 536 14.97 26.33 -2.41
C THR A 536 15.51 25.68 -3.69
N PRO A 537 14.94 24.56 -4.14
CA PRO A 537 13.74 23.84 -3.66
C PRO A 537 14.00 22.89 -2.48
N GLY A 538 15.26 22.65 -2.07
CA GLY A 538 15.59 21.70 -1.00
C GLY A 538 14.76 21.92 0.28
N TYR A 539 14.62 23.17 0.71
CA TYR A 539 13.82 23.49 1.92
C TYR A 539 12.35 23.07 1.78
N ARG A 540 11.73 23.25 0.61
CA ARG A 540 10.32 22.83 0.40
C ARG A 540 10.17 21.32 0.47
N VAL A 541 11.14 20.56 0.00
CA VAL A 541 11.11 19.08 0.08
C VAL A 541 11.31 18.61 1.53
N VAL A 542 12.22 19.28 2.27
CA VAL A 542 12.42 19.02 3.71
C VAL A 542 11.15 19.32 4.48
N ASP A 543 10.50 20.44 4.22
CA ASP A 543 9.23 20.83 4.87
C ASP A 543 8.11 19.81 4.57
N PHE A 544 8.02 19.32 3.33
CA PHE A 544 7.11 18.24 2.96
C PHE A 544 7.34 16.96 3.80
N LEU A 545 8.57 16.57 4.03
CA LEU A 545 8.86 15.38 4.83
C LEU A 545 8.66 15.65 6.34
N ASN A 546 8.89 16.88 6.80
CA ASN A 546 8.79 17.29 8.19
C ASN A 546 7.36 17.61 8.66
N GLN A 547 6.31 17.24 7.93
CA GLN A 547 4.91 17.52 8.30
C GLN A 547 4.56 17.06 9.74
N THR A 548 5.10 15.92 10.17
CA THR A 548 4.92 15.43 11.55
C THR A 548 5.56 16.38 12.57
N GLY A 549 6.76 16.89 12.30
CA GLY A 549 7.44 17.89 13.13
C GLY A 549 6.65 19.18 13.18
N ALA A 550 6.15 19.66 12.04
CA ALA A 550 5.29 20.86 11.97
C ALA A 550 4.01 20.71 12.82
N MET A 551 3.34 19.55 12.77
CA MET A 551 2.17 19.29 13.64
C MET A 551 2.53 19.27 15.13
N ARG A 552 3.68 18.67 15.50
CA ARG A 552 4.17 18.70 16.89
C ARG A 552 4.46 20.13 17.36
N ARG A 553 5.05 20.95 16.49
CA ARG A 553 5.29 22.37 16.77
C ARG A 553 3.99 23.11 17.02
N ILE A 554 2.98 23.01 16.14
CA ILE A 554 1.68 23.66 16.31
C ILE A 554 1.02 23.22 17.63
N LYS A 555 1.14 21.94 18.01
CA LYS A 555 0.64 21.44 19.29
C LYS A 555 1.36 22.08 20.48
N ALA A 556 2.68 22.22 20.41
CA ALA A 556 3.48 22.84 21.44
C ALA A 556 3.21 24.35 21.55
N ASP A 557 3.10 25.07 20.41
CA ASP A 557 2.71 26.48 20.38
C ASP A 557 1.38 26.71 21.11
N ARG A 558 0.40 25.92 20.77
CA ARG A 558 -0.92 25.99 21.39
C ARG A 558 -0.89 25.69 22.89
N ALA A 559 -0.10 24.73 23.33
CA ALA A 559 0.03 24.39 24.73
C ALA A 559 0.67 25.53 25.52
N ILE A 560 1.70 26.18 24.98
CA ILE A 560 2.39 27.33 25.61
C ILE A 560 1.46 28.53 25.71
N GLU A 561 0.73 28.87 24.64
CA GLU A 561 -0.15 30.05 24.60
C GLU A 561 -1.39 29.92 25.50
N LEU A 562 -1.92 28.69 25.61
CA LEU A 562 -3.09 28.43 26.45
C LEU A 562 -2.73 28.11 27.91
N ASP A 563 -1.46 28.16 28.27
CA ASP A 563 -1.03 28.02 29.68
C ASP A 563 -1.17 29.34 30.46
N ALA A 564 -2.30 29.47 31.13
CA ALA A 564 -2.58 30.66 31.98
C ALA A 564 -1.71 30.73 33.26
N GLY A 565 -1.03 29.64 33.62
CA GLY A 565 -0.20 29.56 34.84
C GLY A 565 1.28 29.88 34.62
N ALA A 566 1.75 29.90 33.38
CA ALA A 566 3.15 30.18 33.05
C ALA A 566 3.41 31.71 33.14
N ASP A 567 4.43 32.08 33.91
CA ASP A 567 4.96 33.45 33.88
C ASP A 567 5.69 33.73 32.55
N GLU A 568 6.07 34.97 32.29
CA GLU A 568 6.70 35.40 31.06
C GLU A 568 8.04 34.67 30.82
N LEU A 569 8.82 34.47 31.91
CA LEU A 569 10.14 33.82 31.84
C LEU A 569 10.02 32.33 31.52
N GLU A 570 9.06 31.66 32.13
CA GLU A 570 8.76 30.25 31.87
C GLU A 570 8.19 30.08 30.45
N ARG A 571 7.33 30.97 29.99
CA ARG A 571 6.81 30.97 28.62
C ARG A 571 7.93 31.13 27.62
N GLN A 572 8.86 32.04 27.83
CA GLN A 572 10.04 32.21 26.97
C GLN A 572 10.92 30.97 26.94
N ARG A 573 11.16 30.30 28.10
CA ARG A 573 11.90 29.06 28.17
C ARG A 573 11.24 27.96 27.36
N LEU A 574 9.93 27.80 27.46
CA LEU A 574 9.16 26.80 26.72
C LEU A 574 9.18 27.07 25.21
N GLN A 575 9.15 28.32 24.78
CA GLN A 575 9.28 28.74 23.38
C GLN A 575 10.65 28.40 22.82
N ILE A 576 11.72 28.65 23.56
CA ILE A 576 13.10 28.29 23.16
C ILE A 576 13.22 26.77 22.97
N GLU A 577 12.71 25.98 23.92
CA GLU A 577 12.75 24.52 23.85
C GLU A 577 11.93 23.98 22.68
N ARG A 578 10.74 24.50 22.44
CA ARG A 578 9.93 24.18 21.25
C ARG A 578 10.68 24.48 19.94
N ASP A 579 11.34 25.65 19.85
CA ASP A 579 12.08 26.03 18.64
C ASP A 579 13.30 25.14 18.45
N ARG A 580 13.97 24.76 19.54
CA ARG A 580 15.08 23.80 19.50
C ARG A 580 14.62 22.44 18.95
N GLN A 581 13.54 21.90 19.46
CA GLN A 581 12.98 20.63 18.96
C GLN A 581 12.56 20.73 17.49
N ASN A 582 11.96 21.85 17.09
CA ASN A 582 11.53 22.06 15.71
C ASN A 582 12.72 22.02 14.72
N VAL A 583 13.82 22.67 15.04
CA VAL A 583 15.01 22.67 14.15
C VAL A 583 15.73 21.33 14.16
N GLU A 584 15.66 20.56 15.26
CA GLU A 584 16.15 19.16 15.29
C GLU A 584 15.36 18.25 14.36
N TRP A 585 14.02 18.31 14.41
CA TRP A 585 13.19 17.55 13.46
C TRP A 585 13.44 17.99 12.01
N THR A 586 13.69 19.28 11.78
CA THR A 586 14.08 19.77 10.43
C THR A 586 15.42 19.18 9.98
N ALA A 587 16.39 19.07 10.89
CA ALA A 587 17.68 18.45 10.57
C ALA A 587 17.56 16.97 10.23
N GLU A 588 16.78 16.23 11.02
CA GLU A 588 16.50 14.79 10.77
C GLU A 588 15.80 14.59 9.41
N ALA A 589 14.79 15.42 9.12
CA ALA A 589 14.10 15.35 7.83
C ALA A 589 15.03 15.71 6.67
N ALA A 590 15.92 16.69 6.85
CA ALA A 590 16.87 17.10 5.82
C ALA A 590 17.92 16.01 5.52
N ASP A 591 18.43 15.32 6.55
CA ASP A 591 19.32 14.17 6.34
C ASP A 591 18.61 13.08 5.51
N ARG A 592 17.36 12.79 5.87
CA ARG A 592 16.57 11.78 5.17
C ARG A 592 16.27 12.16 3.72
N VAL A 593 15.94 13.42 3.47
CA VAL A 593 15.78 13.94 2.09
C VAL A 593 17.08 13.78 1.29
N GLY A 594 18.23 14.12 1.88
CA GLY A 594 19.55 13.94 1.25
C GLY A 594 19.80 12.49 0.83
N GLU A 595 19.53 11.53 1.72
CA GLU A 595 19.65 10.08 1.42
C GLU A 595 18.75 9.65 0.27
N LEU A 596 17.48 10.07 0.28
CA LEU A 596 16.51 9.73 -0.77
C LEU A 596 16.88 10.33 -2.12
N MET A 597 17.35 11.59 -2.14
CA MET A 597 17.80 12.27 -3.36
C MET A 597 19.02 11.58 -3.96
N HIS A 598 20.02 11.22 -3.15
CA HIS A 598 21.19 10.48 -3.64
C HIS A 598 20.81 9.08 -4.16
N ALA A 599 19.87 8.41 -3.52
CA ALA A 599 19.39 7.11 -3.99
C ALA A 599 18.71 7.24 -5.37
N ALA A 600 17.83 8.24 -5.53
CA ALA A 600 17.14 8.50 -6.79
C ALA A 600 18.10 8.97 -7.90
N ALA A 601 19.09 9.80 -7.57
CA ALA A 601 20.11 10.23 -8.52
C ALA A 601 20.93 9.05 -9.06
N ARG A 602 21.23 8.05 -8.21
CA ARG A 602 21.89 6.80 -8.68
C ARG A 602 21.02 6.06 -9.68
N VAL A 603 19.74 5.87 -9.38
CA VAL A 603 18.80 5.19 -10.30
C VAL A 603 18.71 5.90 -11.65
N ALA A 604 18.63 7.24 -11.64
CA ALA A 604 18.60 8.02 -12.87
C ALA A 604 19.92 7.88 -13.68
N ARG A 605 21.09 7.85 -13.02
CA ARG A 605 22.38 7.61 -13.70
C ARG A 605 22.49 6.21 -14.29
N ASP A 606 22.08 5.19 -13.54
CA ASP A 606 22.06 3.80 -14.01
C ASP A 606 21.16 3.65 -15.24
N GLU A 607 20.05 4.39 -15.29
CA GLU A 607 19.17 4.42 -16.47
C GLU A 607 19.84 5.14 -17.66
N ALA A 608 20.53 6.26 -17.44
CA ALA A 608 21.29 6.95 -18.46
C ALA A 608 22.37 6.05 -19.08
N GLU A 609 23.11 5.31 -18.24
CA GLU A 609 24.11 4.35 -18.71
C GLU A 609 23.47 3.21 -19.52
N ARG A 610 22.32 2.68 -19.09
CA ARG A 610 21.60 1.64 -19.85
C ARG A 610 21.16 2.14 -21.21
N GLN A 611 20.65 3.35 -21.31
CA GLN A 611 20.24 3.96 -22.58
C GLN A 611 21.45 4.15 -23.51
N THR A 612 22.58 4.62 -22.99
CA THR A 612 23.81 4.79 -23.76
C THR A 612 24.36 3.46 -24.28
N ARG A 613 24.31 2.41 -23.44
CA ARG A 613 24.75 1.05 -23.86
C ARG A 613 23.84 0.43 -24.91
N ALA A 614 22.54 0.66 -24.83
CA ALA A 614 21.58 0.18 -25.82
C ALA A 614 21.79 0.83 -27.21
N GLU A 615 22.32 2.07 -27.25
CA GLU A 615 22.64 2.80 -28.49
C GLU A 615 23.98 2.35 -29.11
N THR A 616 24.86 1.70 -28.33
CA THR A 616 26.23 1.36 -28.78
C THR A 616 26.42 -0.10 -29.20
N ASP A 617 25.38 -0.96 -29.25
CA ASP A 617 25.42 -2.36 -29.70
C ASP A 617 26.73 -3.08 -29.36
N ALA A 618 26.93 -3.47 -28.10
CA ALA A 618 28.00 -4.43 -27.73
C ALA A 618 27.56 -5.29 -26.54
N PRO A 619 27.51 -6.63 -26.71
CA PRO A 619 27.33 -7.52 -25.58
C PRO A 619 28.68 -7.76 -24.90
N GLU A 620 29.00 -7.01 -23.87
CA GLU A 620 30.10 -7.36 -22.99
C GLU A 620 29.71 -7.26 -21.52
N GLY A 621 30.05 -8.33 -20.84
CA GLY A 621 29.96 -8.73 -19.48
C GLY A 621 29.71 -7.64 -18.42
N ALA A 622 28.70 -7.90 -17.62
CA ALA A 622 28.47 -7.21 -16.37
C ALA A 622 29.71 -7.25 -15.49
N GLY A 623 30.27 -6.06 -15.22
CA GLY A 623 31.44 -5.89 -14.37
C GLY A 623 31.20 -6.44 -12.97
N ALA A 624 32.14 -7.26 -12.53
CA ALA A 624 32.19 -7.86 -11.21
C ALA A 624 32.33 -6.76 -10.13
N ALA A 625 31.24 -6.43 -9.49
CA ALA A 625 31.27 -5.78 -8.19
C ALA A 625 31.07 -6.84 -7.11
N ASN A 626 32.08 -7.08 -6.29
CA ASN A 626 32.12 -7.95 -5.11
C ASN A 626 31.49 -9.35 -5.29
N ALA A 627 32.28 -10.29 -5.81
CA ALA A 627 31.98 -11.72 -5.80
C ALA A 627 32.04 -12.25 -4.36
N GLY A 628 31.01 -12.00 -3.57
CA GLY A 628 30.82 -12.73 -2.32
C GLY A 628 30.73 -14.21 -2.63
N GLU A 629 31.62 -15.01 -2.03
CA GLU A 629 31.69 -16.46 -2.26
C GLU A 629 30.43 -17.14 -1.70
N ILE A 630 29.73 -17.90 -2.53
CA ILE A 630 28.47 -18.58 -2.19
C ILE A 630 28.68 -20.09 -2.26
N ASP A 631 28.40 -20.79 -1.17
CA ASP A 631 28.43 -22.25 -1.10
C ASP A 631 27.02 -22.84 -1.09
N ALA A 632 26.83 -23.98 -1.73
CA ALA A 632 25.61 -24.77 -1.56
C ALA A 632 25.76 -25.70 -0.35
N ILE A 633 24.78 -25.67 0.58
CA ILE A 633 24.75 -26.51 1.76
C ILE A 633 23.61 -27.53 1.64
N ILE A 634 23.95 -28.81 1.67
CA ILE A 634 23.01 -29.92 1.58
C ILE A 634 23.14 -30.77 2.82
N ILE A 635 22.07 -30.89 3.60
CA ILE A 635 22.04 -31.78 4.76
C ILE A 635 21.57 -33.18 4.32
N VAL A 636 22.45 -34.15 4.44
CA VAL A 636 22.17 -35.54 4.05
C VAL A 636 21.83 -36.34 5.29
N ASP A 637 20.55 -36.58 5.51
CA ASP A 637 20.05 -37.34 6.64
C ASP A 637 19.22 -38.55 6.15
N PRO A 638 19.83 -39.76 6.15
CA PRO A 638 19.17 -40.96 5.69
C PRO A 638 18.01 -41.46 6.57
N GLU A 639 17.91 -40.97 7.81
CA GLU A 639 16.93 -41.47 8.78
C GLU A 639 15.60 -40.69 8.78
N THR A 640 15.57 -39.46 8.26
CA THR A 640 14.40 -38.58 8.33
C THR A 640 13.33 -38.83 7.31
N GLY A 641 13.59 -39.61 6.27
CA GLY A 641 12.59 -39.95 5.26
C GLY A 641 12.15 -41.42 5.38
N GLY A 642 11.15 -41.71 6.21
CA GLY A 642 10.58 -43.06 6.35
C GLY A 642 9.99 -43.69 5.08
N LEU A 643 10.23 -43.12 3.92
CA LEU A 643 9.80 -43.53 2.60
C LEU A 643 10.99 -43.98 1.68
N TRP A 644 12.24 -43.77 2.09
CA TRP A 644 13.41 -43.94 1.26
C TRP A 644 14.08 -45.32 1.48
N SER A 645 14.15 -46.12 0.43
CA SER A 645 15.14 -47.16 0.46
C SER A 645 16.54 -46.55 0.27
N PRO A 646 17.61 -47.12 0.87
CA PRO A 646 18.96 -46.59 0.69
C PRO A 646 19.39 -46.47 -0.79
N ARG A 647 18.89 -47.32 -1.68
CA ARG A 647 19.17 -47.28 -3.11
C ARG A 647 18.49 -46.11 -3.83
N THR A 648 17.27 -45.76 -3.44
CA THR A 648 16.53 -44.61 -4.02
C THR A 648 17.22 -43.30 -3.61
N LEU A 649 17.63 -43.19 -2.35
CA LEU A 649 18.34 -41.98 -1.87
C LEU A 649 19.67 -41.78 -2.63
N GLU A 650 20.42 -42.85 -2.90
CA GLU A 650 21.69 -42.77 -3.62
C GLU A 650 21.52 -42.13 -5.00
N GLY A 651 20.61 -42.60 -5.83
CA GLY A 651 20.37 -42.05 -7.17
C GLY A 651 19.89 -40.63 -7.15
N VAL A 652 18.99 -40.27 -6.22
CA VAL A 652 18.42 -38.94 -6.05
C VAL A 652 19.47 -37.94 -5.60
N LEU A 653 20.28 -38.30 -4.60
CA LEU A 653 21.36 -37.44 -4.08
C LEU A 653 22.42 -37.16 -5.16
N VAL A 654 22.85 -38.19 -5.89
CA VAL A 654 23.82 -38.02 -6.99
C VAL A 654 23.31 -37.00 -7.99
N ARG A 655 22.08 -37.16 -8.45
CA ARG A 655 21.44 -36.26 -9.42
C ARG A 655 21.27 -34.82 -8.86
N THR A 656 20.92 -34.69 -7.60
CA THR A 656 20.84 -33.38 -6.93
C THR A 656 22.19 -32.67 -6.97
N VAL A 657 23.26 -33.36 -6.54
CA VAL A 657 24.62 -32.81 -6.50
C VAL A 657 25.14 -32.49 -7.91
N GLU A 658 24.94 -33.38 -8.89
CA GLU A 658 25.31 -33.13 -10.29
C GLU A 658 24.64 -31.87 -10.85
N ARG A 659 23.36 -31.65 -10.55
CA ARG A 659 22.63 -30.42 -11.00
C ARG A 659 23.15 -29.18 -10.30
N VAL A 660 23.40 -29.23 -9.00
CA VAL A 660 24.01 -28.12 -8.25
C VAL A 660 25.40 -27.76 -8.81
N LEU A 661 26.21 -28.75 -9.13
CA LEU A 661 27.55 -28.53 -9.69
C LEU A 661 27.55 -27.93 -11.12
N ARG A 662 26.43 -27.96 -11.84
CA ARG A 662 26.28 -27.26 -13.13
C ARG A 662 26.08 -25.75 -12.98
N SER A 663 25.83 -25.25 -11.76
CA SER A 663 25.70 -23.82 -11.47
C SER A 663 27.02 -23.18 -11.08
N SER A 664 27.00 -21.88 -10.89
CA SER A 664 28.15 -21.02 -10.53
C SER A 664 28.53 -21.06 -9.04
N VAL A 665 28.04 -22.03 -8.26
CA VAL A 665 28.39 -22.17 -6.85
C VAL A 665 29.87 -22.46 -6.65
N ARG A 666 30.49 -21.87 -5.61
CA ARG A 666 31.88 -22.11 -5.25
C ARG A 666 32.12 -23.57 -4.83
N ALA A 667 31.29 -24.08 -3.96
CA ALA A 667 31.35 -25.46 -3.47
C ALA A 667 29.97 -25.99 -3.14
N CYS A 668 29.86 -27.34 -3.19
CA CYS A 668 28.71 -28.11 -2.71
C CYS A 668 29.11 -28.84 -1.42
N VAL A 669 28.65 -28.35 -0.29
CA VAL A 669 28.99 -28.85 1.05
C VAL A 669 27.88 -29.80 1.51
N LEU A 670 28.18 -31.09 1.59
CA LEU A 670 27.28 -32.12 2.10
C LEU A 670 27.56 -32.38 3.59
N VAL A 671 26.57 -32.22 4.40
CA VAL A 671 26.67 -32.40 5.85
C VAL A 671 25.94 -33.67 6.27
N CYS A 672 26.65 -34.58 6.93
CA CYS A 672 26.12 -35.90 7.28
C CYS A 672 26.75 -36.47 8.56
N GLU A 673 26.16 -37.53 9.13
CA GLU A 673 26.75 -38.25 10.27
C GLU A 673 27.84 -39.24 9.82
N GLN A 674 27.75 -39.77 8.60
CA GLN A 674 28.62 -40.80 8.08
C GLN A 674 29.28 -40.37 6.72
N PRO A 675 30.37 -39.58 6.76
CA PRO A 675 31.00 -39.06 5.55
C PRO A 675 31.41 -40.09 4.51
N GLU A 676 32.00 -41.21 4.98
CA GLU A 676 32.48 -42.25 4.05
C GLU A 676 31.32 -42.93 3.29
N ARG A 677 30.18 -43.09 3.96
CA ARG A 677 28.98 -43.64 3.32
C ARG A 677 28.45 -42.69 2.24
N VAL A 678 28.41 -41.39 2.55
CA VAL A 678 27.97 -40.40 1.55
C VAL A 678 28.94 -40.30 0.40
N ARG A 679 30.25 -40.35 0.63
CA ARG A 679 31.25 -40.43 -0.45
C ARG A 679 31.07 -41.65 -1.32
N SER A 680 30.79 -42.80 -0.71
CA SER A 680 30.50 -44.04 -1.46
C SER A 680 29.24 -43.91 -2.30
N MET A 681 28.17 -43.28 -1.79
CA MET A 681 26.92 -43.03 -2.52
C MET A 681 27.13 -42.10 -3.70
N LEU A 682 27.95 -41.05 -3.56
CA LEU A 682 28.25 -40.10 -4.62
C LEU A 682 29.13 -40.68 -5.75
N GLY A 683 29.90 -41.71 -5.46
CA GLY A 683 30.74 -42.41 -6.44
C GLY A 683 31.72 -41.47 -7.15
N ALA A 684 31.60 -41.32 -8.45
CA ALA A 684 32.47 -40.45 -9.27
C ALA A 684 32.28 -38.97 -8.95
N VAL A 685 31.09 -38.54 -8.58
CA VAL A 685 30.77 -37.12 -8.28
C VAL A 685 31.53 -36.63 -7.06
N ALA A 686 31.84 -37.53 -6.10
CA ALA A 686 32.64 -37.17 -4.91
C ALA A 686 34.08 -36.73 -5.24
N ARG A 687 34.53 -36.94 -6.47
CA ARG A 687 35.89 -36.57 -6.97
C ARG A 687 35.93 -35.14 -7.54
N ASP A 688 34.79 -34.49 -7.76
CA ASP A 688 34.77 -33.09 -8.14
C ASP A 688 35.35 -32.23 -7.02
N GLY A 689 36.35 -31.40 -7.32
CA GLY A 689 37.06 -30.59 -6.35
C GLY A 689 36.15 -29.58 -5.59
N ARG A 690 34.93 -29.34 -6.07
CA ARG A 690 33.94 -28.48 -5.41
C ARG A 690 33.07 -29.27 -4.41
N VAL A 691 33.12 -30.59 -4.38
CA VAL A 691 32.35 -31.40 -3.43
C VAL A 691 33.10 -31.54 -2.13
N VAL A 692 32.48 -31.10 -1.05
CA VAL A 692 33.00 -31.18 0.32
C VAL A 692 32.02 -32.00 1.15
N VAL A 693 32.49 -33.03 1.84
CA VAL A 693 31.67 -33.86 2.74
C VAL A 693 32.14 -33.71 4.16
N GLU A 694 31.30 -33.13 5.00
CA GLU A 694 31.58 -32.81 6.39
C GLU A 694 30.76 -33.62 7.37
N ARG A 695 31.35 -33.87 8.55
CA ARG A 695 30.68 -34.57 9.64
C ARG A 695 29.92 -33.61 10.57
N ALA A 696 28.64 -33.91 10.86
CA ALA A 696 27.88 -33.23 11.92
C ALA A 696 26.96 -34.22 12.66
N ASN A 697 26.58 -33.87 13.88
CA ASN A 697 25.54 -34.59 14.60
C ASN A 697 24.17 -34.02 14.14
N LEU A 698 23.37 -34.85 13.50
CA LEU A 698 22.09 -34.47 12.89
C LEU A 698 20.86 -34.79 13.75
N ARG A 699 21.03 -35.38 14.93
CA ARG A 699 19.89 -35.88 15.73
C ARG A 699 18.80 -34.83 15.99
N ALA A 700 19.18 -33.62 16.42
CA ALA A 700 18.23 -32.51 16.65
C ALA A 700 17.67 -31.95 15.32
N THR A 701 18.54 -31.83 14.34
CA THR A 701 18.20 -31.40 12.96
C THR A 701 17.18 -32.33 12.34
N SER A 702 17.40 -33.65 12.44
CA SER A 702 16.51 -34.68 11.89
C SER A 702 15.10 -34.59 12.47
N ALA A 703 14.99 -34.45 13.78
CA ALA A 703 13.68 -34.31 14.45
C ALA A 703 12.92 -33.05 14.00
N ARG A 704 13.64 -31.90 13.92
CA ARG A 704 13.05 -30.63 13.43
C ARG A 704 12.60 -30.75 11.97
N ARG A 705 13.45 -31.24 11.08
CA ARG A 705 13.14 -31.39 9.65
C ARG A 705 11.99 -32.35 9.42
N ALA A 706 11.93 -33.50 10.13
CA ALA A 706 10.82 -34.43 10.06
C ALA A 706 9.48 -33.79 10.45
N SER A 707 9.48 -32.96 11.52
CA SER A 707 8.28 -32.25 11.95
C SER A 707 7.81 -31.21 10.91
N ILE A 708 8.73 -30.43 10.35
CA ILE A 708 8.43 -29.43 9.32
C ILE A 708 7.96 -30.10 8.02
N GLY A 709 8.65 -31.14 7.56
CA GLY A 709 8.27 -31.90 6.37
C GLY A 709 6.89 -32.53 6.49
N ALA A 710 6.58 -33.12 7.67
CA ALA A 710 5.23 -33.62 7.94
C ALA A 710 4.15 -32.52 7.88
N ALA A 711 4.44 -31.35 8.43
CA ALA A 711 3.54 -30.21 8.41
C ALA A 711 3.32 -29.61 7.01
N ARG A 712 4.31 -29.74 6.13
CA ARG A 712 4.30 -29.21 4.76
C ARG A 712 4.13 -30.27 3.66
N ARG A 713 3.89 -31.52 4.02
CA ARG A 713 3.82 -32.67 3.08
C ARG A 713 2.96 -32.40 1.83
N HIS A 714 1.89 -31.67 1.99
CA HIS A 714 0.94 -31.35 0.92
C HIS A 714 1.07 -29.93 0.36
N ALA A 715 2.10 -29.19 0.74
CA ALA A 715 2.32 -27.85 0.25
C ALA A 715 2.93 -27.87 -1.17
N ALA A 716 2.18 -27.41 -2.16
CA ALA A 716 2.60 -27.34 -3.56
C ALA A 716 3.32 -26.02 -3.91
N SER A 717 3.57 -25.16 -2.94
CA SER A 717 4.32 -23.91 -3.09
C SER A 717 5.55 -23.92 -2.19
N SER A 718 6.67 -23.42 -2.70
CA SER A 718 7.91 -23.29 -1.92
C SER A 718 7.76 -22.38 -0.72
N TRP A 719 6.99 -21.32 -0.85
CA TRP A 719 6.79 -20.30 0.18
C TRP A 719 5.53 -20.53 1.03
N ARG A 720 4.44 -20.97 0.43
CA ARG A 720 3.11 -21.09 1.05
C ARG A 720 2.66 -22.56 1.16
N GLY A 721 1.52 -22.76 1.80
CA GLY A 721 0.84 -24.06 1.87
C GLY A 721 1.26 -24.95 3.03
N GLY A 722 1.73 -24.37 4.13
CA GLY A 722 1.97 -25.05 5.40
C GLY A 722 1.47 -24.24 6.59
N PRO A 723 1.49 -24.79 7.80
CA PRO A 723 1.14 -24.04 9.01
C PRO A 723 2.14 -22.91 9.28
N GLY A 724 1.65 -21.79 9.73
CA GLY A 724 2.50 -20.64 10.10
C GLY A 724 3.29 -20.06 8.92
N SER A 725 4.51 -19.67 9.17
CA SER A 725 5.45 -19.06 8.21
C SER A 725 6.53 -20.02 7.71
N LEU A 726 6.30 -21.33 7.80
CA LEU A 726 7.23 -22.37 7.35
C LEU A 726 7.30 -22.42 5.81
N THR A 727 8.49 -22.58 5.27
CA THR A 727 8.78 -22.69 3.83
C THR A 727 9.42 -24.03 3.48
N ILE A 728 9.55 -24.35 2.18
CA ILE A 728 10.29 -25.54 1.73
C ILE A 728 11.77 -25.48 2.17
N TYR A 729 12.31 -24.27 2.30
CA TYR A 729 13.68 -24.08 2.71
C TYR A 729 13.89 -24.44 4.19
N ASP A 730 12.89 -24.25 5.05
CA ASP A 730 12.91 -24.71 6.44
C ASP A 730 12.92 -26.24 6.54
N GLU A 731 12.39 -26.96 5.56
CA GLU A 731 12.47 -28.43 5.48
C GLU A 731 13.90 -28.93 5.19
N ALA A 732 14.68 -28.15 4.42
CA ALA A 732 16.02 -28.52 3.98
C ALA A 732 17.15 -27.96 4.85
N PHE A 733 16.87 -26.98 5.72
CA PHE A 733 17.86 -26.12 6.35
C PHE A 733 17.99 -26.35 7.88
N ASP A 734 19.23 -26.33 8.37
CA ASP A 734 19.54 -26.17 9.78
C ASP A 734 20.41 -24.92 9.98
N PRO A 735 19.86 -23.89 10.65
CA PRO A 735 20.57 -22.61 10.81
C PRO A 735 21.89 -22.71 11.55
N SER A 736 21.98 -23.57 12.59
CA SER A 736 23.18 -23.70 13.41
C SER A 736 24.31 -24.38 12.67
N ILE A 737 23.97 -25.38 11.85
CA ILE A 737 24.93 -26.07 10.98
C ILE A 737 25.42 -25.14 9.89
N ALA A 738 24.50 -24.43 9.24
CA ALA A 738 24.81 -23.50 8.17
C ALA A 738 25.67 -22.32 8.66
N GLU A 739 25.35 -21.73 9.81
CA GLU A 739 26.14 -20.66 10.45
C GLU A 739 27.60 -21.10 10.66
N ARG A 740 27.79 -22.31 11.21
CA ARG A 740 29.13 -22.86 11.43
C ARG A 740 29.90 -23.02 10.11
N ILE A 741 29.29 -23.66 9.12
CA ILE A 741 29.91 -23.91 7.82
C ILE A 741 30.25 -22.60 7.10
N MET A 742 29.33 -21.66 7.04
CA MET A 742 29.55 -20.38 6.40
C MET A 742 30.69 -19.61 7.07
N THR A 743 30.76 -19.65 8.40
CA THR A 743 31.84 -18.99 9.18
C THR A 743 33.17 -19.66 8.92
N GLU A 744 33.29 -20.99 9.05
CA GLU A 744 34.51 -21.76 8.84
C GLU A 744 35.06 -21.60 7.41
N ARG A 745 34.19 -21.45 6.42
CA ARG A 745 34.52 -21.33 5.00
C ARG A 745 34.54 -19.88 4.48
N SER A 746 34.30 -18.90 5.34
CA SER A 746 34.22 -17.47 4.97
C SER A 746 33.22 -17.21 3.84
N ALA A 747 32.10 -17.94 3.82
CA ALA A 747 31.04 -17.75 2.84
C ALA A 747 30.12 -16.56 3.24
N ALA A 748 29.92 -15.63 2.35
CA ALA A 748 29.06 -14.46 2.58
C ALA A 748 27.55 -14.83 2.57
N ALA A 749 27.20 -15.84 1.75
CA ALA A 749 25.87 -16.40 1.67
C ALA A 749 25.90 -17.90 1.41
N ALA A 750 24.81 -18.57 1.69
CA ALA A 750 24.61 -19.98 1.40
C ALA A 750 23.37 -20.23 0.56
N ILE A 751 23.47 -21.21 -0.34
CA ILE A 751 22.32 -21.76 -1.05
C ILE A 751 21.79 -22.94 -0.23
N VAL A 752 20.50 -22.93 0.03
CA VAL A 752 19.80 -24.02 0.72
C VAL A 752 19.20 -24.96 -0.31
N VAL A 753 19.61 -26.21 -0.26
CA VAL A 753 19.14 -27.27 -1.15
C VAL A 753 18.82 -28.53 -0.35
N GLY A 754 17.70 -29.17 -0.62
CA GLY A 754 17.38 -30.50 -0.05
C GLY A 754 18.16 -31.61 -0.72
N ALA A 755 18.52 -32.65 0.01
CA ALA A 755 19.21 -33.83 -0.53
C ALA A 755 18.39 -34.58 -1.59
N ASP A 756 17.10 -34.34 -1.61
CA ASP A 756 16.09 -34.99 -2.45
C ASP A 756 15.57 -34.09 -3.59
N TRP A 757 16.24 -32.96 -3.88
CA TRP A 757 15.81 -32.02 -4.91
C TRP A 757 16.46 -32.36 -6.28
N ALA A 758 16.25 -33.59 -6.74
CA ALA A 758 16.85 -34.13 -7.98
C ALA A 758 16.41 -33.37 -9.26
N MET A 759 15.40 -32.47 -9.16
CA MET A 759 14.92 -31.65 -10.27
C MET A 759 15.35 -30.16 -10.14
N ILE A 760 16.22 -29.84 -9.20
CA ILE A 760 16.66 -28.44 -8.99
C ILE A 760 17.30 -27.88 -10.27
N ASP A 761 16.90 -26.65 -10.66
CA ASP A 761 17.36 -26.05 -11.91
C ASP A 761 18.63 -25.22 -11.69
N PRO A 762 19.76 -25.57 -12.36
CA PRO A 762 21.00 -24.79 -12.28
C PRO A 762 20.84 -23.31 -12.69
N ALA A 763 20.00 -23.01 -13.68
CA ALA A 763 19.76 -21.65 -14.12
C ALA A 763 19.00 -20.83 -13.06
N LEU A 764 18.10 -21.44 -12.30
CA LEU A 764 17.42 -20.79 -11.18
C LEU A 764 18.36 -20.61 -9.98
N ILE A 765 19.36 -21.50 -9.79
CA ILE A 765 20.43 -21.30 -8.81
C ILE A 765 21.20 -20.05 -9.17
N ASP A 766 21.69 -19.94 -10.41
CA ASP A 766 22.48 -18.79 -10.87
C ASP A 766 21.67 -17.49 -10.78
N ALA A 767 20.43 -17.48 -11.22
CA ALA A 767 19.54 -16.33 -11.13
C ALA A 767 19.32 -15.83 -9.67
N CYS A 768 19.23 -16.74 -8.71
CA CYS A 768 19.15 -16.37 -7.29
C CYS A 768 20.46 -15.79 -6.76
N CYS A 769 21.62 -16.37 -7.18
CA CYS A 769 22.94 -15.89 -6.79
C CYS A 769 23.21 -14.49 -7.36
N ASP A 770 22.90 -14.26 -8.62
CA ASP A 770 23.11 -12.98 -9.29
C ASP A 770 22.23 -11.92 -8.68
N ARG A 771 20.95 -12.21 -8.44
CA ARG A 771 20.04 -11.28 -7.74
C ARG A 771 20.55 -10.96 -6.33
N TRP A 772 21.10 -11.91 -5.61
CA TRP A 772 21.68 -11.66 -4.30
C TRP A 772 22.89 -10.73 -4.36
N ARG A 773 23.80 -10.97 -5.32
CA ARG A 773 24.98 -10.10 -5.59
C ARG A 773 24.56 -8.67 -5.95
N GLU A 774 23.50 -8.52 -6.77
CA GLU A 774 22.97 -7.22 -7.20
C GLU A 774 22.34 -6.43 -6.07
N THR A 775 21.61 -7.10 -5.17
CA THR A 775 20.72 -6.43 -4.22
C THR A 775 21.27 -6.38 -2.80
N GLY A 776 22.20 -7.25 -2.44
CA GLY A 776 22.64 -7.44 -1.04
C GLY A 776 21.50 -7.84 -0.10
N SER A 777 20.44 -8.46 -0.63
CA SER A 777 19.25 -8.82 0.14
C SER A 777 19.57 -9.89 1.18
N ARG A 778 18.86 -9.85 2.32
CA ARG A 778 19.01 -10.85 3.41
C ARG A 778 18.73 -12.28 2.93
N MET A 779 17.84 -12.41 1.97
CA MET A 779 17.46 -13.66 1.32
C MET A 779 17.01 -13.39 -0.11
N VAL A 780 17.27 -14.34 -1.03
CA VAL A 780 16.72 -14.35 -2.39
C VAL A 780 16.17 -15.75 -2.68
N PHE A 781 15.01 -15.81 -3.30
CA PHE A 781 14.31 -17.06 -3.63
C PHE A 781 13.43 -16.88 -4.88
N THR A 782 12.78 -17.96 -5.34
CA THR A 782 11.83 -17.92 -6.46
C THR A 782 10.44 -18.38 -6.04
N GLN A 783 9.44 -18.13 -6.89
CA GLN A 783 8.10 -18.72 -6.76
C GLN A 783 7.99 -20.13 -7.39
N ALA A 784 9.08 -20.74 -7.82
CA ALA A 784 9.06 -22.07 -8.40
C ALA A 784 8.46 -23.11 -7.45
N ALA A 785 7.92 -24.18 -8.02
CA ALA A 785 7.42 -25.31 -7.24
C ALA A 785 8.51 -25.90 -6.32
N PRO A 786 8.14 -26.49 -5.16
CA PRO A 786 9.09 -27.06 -4.21
C PRO A 786 10.06 -28.05 -4.89
N GLY A 787 11.36 -27.87 -4.65
CA GLY A 787 12.41 -28.73 -5.20
C GLY A 787 12.99 -28.29 -6.55
N LEU A 788 12.41 -27.28 -7.24
CA LEU A 788 12.95 -26.76 -8.50
C LEU A 788 13.99 -25.65 -8.33
N ALA A 789 13.92 -24.87 -7.25
CA ALA A 789 14.81 -23.74 -7.04
C ALA A 789 15.26 -23.64 -5.57
N PRO A 790 16.48 -23.14 -5.30
CA PRO A 790 16.97 -22.90 -3.95
C PRO A 790 16.45 -21.58 -3.39
N CYS A 791 16.86 -21.28 -2.15
CA CYS A 791 17.05 -19.90 -1.72
C CYS A 791 18.52 -19.61 -1.44
N VAL A 792 18.90 -18.34 -1.62
CA VAL A 792 20.18 -17.80 -1.14
C VAL A 792 19.89 -17.04 0.15
N ILE A 793 20.64 -17.29 1.21
CA ILE A 793 20.48 -16.67 2.53
C ILE A 793 21.84 -16.12 2.98
N ASP A 794 21.88 -14.89 3.50
CA ASP A 794 23.09 -14.27 4.00
C ASP A 794 23.53 -14.81 5.38
N LEU A 795 24.81 -14.62 5.70
CA LEU A 795 25.38 -15.07 6.98
C LEU A 795 24.67 -14.41 8.17
N LYS A 796 24.32 -13.13 8.09
CA LYS A 796 23.67 -12.40 9.19
C LYS A 796 22.26 -12.94 9.50
N THR A 797 21.49 -13.26 8.48
CA THR A 797 20.16 -13.88 8.67
C THR A 797 20.29 -15.30 9.21
N THR A 798 21.29 -16.05 8.73
CA THR A 798 21.61 -17.39 9.22
C THR A 798 21.98 -17.36 10.70
N GLN A 799 22.80 -16.41 11.15
CA GLN A 799 23.14 -16.19 12.56
C GLN A 799 21.89 -15.86 13.40
N THR A 800 21.03 -14.95 12.93
CA THR A 800 19.77 -14.61 13.61
C THR A 800 18.89 -15.85 13.80
N LEU A 801 18.77 -16.70 12.77
CA LEU A 801 18.03 -17.95 12.83
C LEU A 801 18.70 -18.97 13.80
N GLY A 802 20.03 -19.05 13.80
CA GLY A 802 20.82 -19.92 14.68
C GLY A 802 20.66 -19.54 16.15
N GLU A 803 20.72 -18.24 16.46
CA GLU A 803 20.48 -17.71 17.81
C GLU A 803 19.06 -18.02 18.31
N ALA A 804 18.06 -17.74 17.45
CA ALA A 804 16.68 -18.03 17.78
C ALA A 804 16.39 -19.54 17.96
N SER A 805 17.12 -20.39 17.26
CA SER A 805 17.00 -21.85 17.39
C SER A 805 17.63 -22.40 18.68
N ARG A 806 18.66 -21.74 19.23
CA ARG A 806 19.29 -22.08 20.52
C ARG A 806 18.43 -21.68 21.72
N GLY A 807 17.57 -20.68 21.58
CA GLY A 807 16.50 -20.37 22.52
C GLY A 807 15.33 -21.33 22.35
N ASN A 808 14.56 -21.64 23.38
CA ASN A 808 13.47 -22.63 23.42
C ASN A 808 12.38 -22.61 22.31
N SER A 809 12.54 -21.91 21.21
CA SER A 809 11.56 -21.89 20.13
C SER A 809 11.98 -22.80 18.98
N HIS A 810 11.64 -24.08 19.09
CA HIS A 810 11.85 -25.10 18.04
C HIS A 810 11.17 -24.77 16.68
N PHE A 811 10.46 -23.65 16.56
CA PHE A 811 9.66 -23.28 15.40
C PHE A 811 10.05 -21.93 14.78
N THR A 812 11.22 -21.39 15.08
CA THR A 812 11.70 -20.22 14.34
C THR A 812 11.89 -20.58 12.87
N SER A 813 11.19 -19.89 11.97
CA SER A 813 11.22 -20.14 10.56
C SER A 813 11.86 -18.97 9.80
N ILE A 814 12.35 -19.25 8.60
CA ILE A 814 12.84 -18.23 7.67
C ILE A 814 11.77 -17.15 7.48
N GLY A 815 10.52 -17.54 7.23
CA GLY A 815 9.43 -16.61 7.05
C GLY A 815 9.18 -15.71 8.27
N ALA A 816 9.28 -16.26 9.50
CA ALA A 816 9.10 -15.46 10.72
C ALA A 816 10.21 -14.40 10.89
N VAL A 817 11.46 -14.74 10.61
CA VAL A 817 12.59 -13.81 10.70
C VAL A 817 12.51 -12.71 9.64
N LEU A 818 11.90 -13.00 8.50
CA LEU A 818 11.62 -12.00 7.45
C LEU A 818 10.36 -11.17 7.72
N GLY A 819 9.64 -11.43 8.82
CA GLY A 819 8.41 -10.72 9.16
C GLY A 819 7.18 -11.15 8.34
N TYR A 820 7.23 -12.34 7.71
CA TYR A 820 6.11 -12.87 6.97
C TYR A 820 4.98 -13.30 7.90
N LEU A 821 3.81 -12.73 7.67
CA LEU A 821 2.56 -13.12 8.32
C LEU A 821 1.62 -13.68 7.26
N PRO A 822 1.29 -14.99 7.28
CA PRO A 822 0.43 -15.62 6.26
C PRO A 822 -0.92 -14.94 6.09
N THR A 823 -1.38 -14.22 7.11
CA THR A 823 -2.67 -13.49 7.13
C THR A 823 -2.59 -12.06 6.57
N THR A 824 -1.38 -11.55 6.30
CA THR A 824 -1.15 -10.17 5.87
C THR A 824 -0.46 -10.17 4.50
N PRO A 825 -1.19 -9.98 3.39
CA PRO A 825 -0.62 -10.01 2.04
C PRO A 825 0.56 -9.05 1.83
N GLN A 826 0.56 -7.90 2.51
CA GLN A 826 1.62 -6.91 2.42
C GLN A 826 2.95 -7.36 3.03
N SER A 827 2.93 -8.32 3.96
CA SER A 827 4.14 -8.90 4.55
C SER A 827 4.74 -10.05 3.72
N ASP A 828 4.12 -10.39 2.57
CA ASP A 828 4.53 -11.52 1.76
C ASP A 828 5.82 -11.19 0.99
N PRO A 829 6.95 -11.86 1.29
CA PRO A 829 8.22 -11.63 0.61
C PRO A 829 8.20 -11.92 -0.90
N ILE A 830 7.22 -12.68 -1.38
CA ILE A 830 7.00 -12.89 -2.82
C ILE A 830 6.80 -11.55 -3.56
N ALA A 831 6.24 -10.54 -2.86
CA ALA A 831 6.04 -9.21 -3.41
C ALA A 831 7.29 -8.33 -3.46
N SER A 832 8.38 -8.77 -2.84
CA SER A 832 9.60 -7.98 -2.67
C SER A 832 10.65 -8.25 -3.75
N THR A 833 11.70 -7.43 -3.78
CA THR A 833 12.88 -7.60 -4.63
C THR A 833 13.67 -8.88 -4.34
N MET A 834 13.40 -9.53 -3.19
CA MET A 834 13.98 -10.82 -2.81
C MET A 834 13.47 -11.98 -3.66
N CYS A 835 12.35 -11.82 -4.37
CA CYS A 835 11.77 -12.89 -5.18
C CYS A 835 12.18 -12.75 -6.65
N VAL A 836 12.98 -13.71 -7.15
CA VAL A 836 13.31 -13.81 -8.58
C VAL A 836 12.10 -14.35 -9.34
N ARG A 837 11.78 -13.73 -10.46
CA ARG A 837 10.66 -14.14 -11.32
C ARG A 837 11.00 -15.43 -12.05
N VAL A 838 10.00 -16.27 -12.21
CA VAL A 838 10.06 -17.49 -13.00
C VAL A 838 8.92 -17.52 -14.01
N ASP A 839 9.08 -18.32 -15.04
CA ASP A 839 8.02 -18.58 -16.03
C ASP A 839 6.71 -18.96 -15.32
N PRO A 840 5.55 -18.44 -15.74
CA PRO A 840 4.26 -18.81 -15.17
C PRO A 840 4.00 -20.31 -15.11
N ALA A 841 4.45 -21.09 -16.10
CA ALA A 841 4.30 -22.53 -16.09
C ALA A 841 5.11 -23.20 -14.96
N VAL A 842 6.27 -22.64 -14.61
CA VAL A 842 7.12 -23.11 -13.49
C VAL A 842 6.52 -22.72 -12.15
N ARG A 843 5.96 -21.51 -12.07
CA ARG A 843 5.30 -20.99 -10.86
C ARG A 843 4.03 -21.77 -10.53
N ASP A 844 3.21 -22.05 -11.54
CA ASP A 844 1.86 -22.59 -11.38
C ASP A 844 1.83 -24.12 -11.52
N LEU A 845 2.98 -24.77 -11.47
CA LEU A 845 3.11 -26.21 -11.65
C LEU A 845 2.28 -27.03 -10.64
N GLY A 846 2.15 -26.55 -9.41
CA GLY A 846 1.29 -27.17 -8.38
C GLY A 846 1.70 -28.58 -7.93
N VAL A 847 2.94 -28.99 -8.19
CA VAL A 847 3.51 -30.31 -7.86
C VAL A 847 4.75 -30.11 -6.99
N ARG A 848 4.94 -30.95 -5.98
CA ARG A 848 6.21 -31.02 -5.25
C ARG A 848 7.23 -31.80 -6.11
N CYS A 849 8.30 -31.14 -6.52
CA CYS A 849 9.40 -31.73 -7.28
C CYS A 849 10.47 -32.29 -6.35
N VAL A 850 10.04 -32.89 -5.24
CA VAL A 850 10.85 -33.64 -4.30
C VAL A 850 10.39 -35.10 -4.33
N GLU A 851 11.29 -36.04 -4.26
CA GLU A 851 10.98 -37.46 -4.51
C GLU A 851 9.93 -38.04 -3.56
N ASP A 852 9.97 -37.65 -2.29
CA ASP A 852 9.01 -38.13 -1.29
C ASP A 852 7.55 -37.63 -1.55
N GLY A 853 7.41 -36.55 -2.27
CA GLY A 853 6.09 -35.93 -2.56
C GLY A 853 5.41 -36.53 -3.80
N ALA A 854 6.16 -37.08 -4.73
CA ALA A 854 5.63 -37.60 -6.01
C ALA A 854 6.49 -38.74 -6.58
N PRO A 855 6.38 -39.97 -6.04
CA PRO A 855 7.12 -41.11 -6.52
C PRO A 855 6.92 -41.33 -8.04
N GLY A 856 8.01 -41.59 -8.74
CA GLY A 856 8.02 -41.84 -10.20
C GLY A 856 8.11 -40.56 -11.06
N LEU A 857 8.08 -39.32 -10.49
CA LEU A 857 8.29 -38.13 -11.30
C LEU A 857 9.69 -38.06 -11.91
N LEU A 858 10.70 -38.66 -11.25
CA LEU A 858 12.06 -38.71 -11.77
C LEU A 858 12.20 -39.52 -13.05
N ASP A 859 11.33 -40.53 -13.28
CA ASP A 859 11.34 -41.33 -14.49
C ASP A 859 10.86 -40.54 -15.72
N GLU A 860 10.14 -39.42 -15.52
CA GLU A 860 9.60 -38.59 -16.59
C GLU A 860 10.49 -37.42 -16.95
N VAL A 861 11.48 -37.10 -16.10
CA VAL A 861 12.33 -35.92 -16.22
C VAL A 861 13.77 -36.35 -16.53
N ASP A 862 14.31 -35.82 -17.62
CA ASP A 862 15.70 -36.06 -17.99
C ASP A 862 16.66 -35.25 -17.11
N ALA A 863 17.89 -35.75 -16.94
CA ALA A 863 18.89 -35.04 -16.15
C ALA A 863 19.25 -33.65 -16.71
N SER A 864 19.04 -33.42 -17.99
CA SER A 864 19.31 -32.17 -18.70
C SER A 864 18.12 -31.18 -18.74
N ASP A 865 16.91 -31.59 -18.33
CA ASP A 865 15.73 -30.74 -18.41
C ASP A 865 15.86 -29.50 -17.52
N ASP A 866 15.53 -28.32 -18.06
CA ASP A 866 15.37 -27.06 -17.30
C ASP A 866 13.97 -26.96 -16.63
N ALA A 867 13.79 -26.02 -15.75
CA ALA A 867 12.53 -25.86 -15.03
C ALA A 867 11.31 -25.66 -15.96
N PRO A 868 11.36 -24.87 -17.04
CA PRO A 868 10.27 -24.80 -18.02
C PRO A 868 9.93 -26.13 -18.70
N THR A 869 10.92 -26.92 -19.02
CA THR A 869 10.71 -28.25 -19.63
C THR A 869 10.11 -29.23 -18.63
N ILE A 870 10.62 -29.23 -17.39
CA ILE A 870 10.05 -30.01 -16.29
C ILE A 870 8.59 -29.61 -16.08
N ALA A 871 8.28 -28.31 -16.02
CA ALA A 871 6.91 -27.83 -15.85
C ALA A 871 5.99 -28.31 -16.99
N ARG A 872 6.46 -28.34 -18.24
CA ARG A 872 5.68 -28.86 -19.37
C ARG A 872 5.44 -30.38 -19.27
N LYS A 873 6.46 -31.16 -18.91
CA LYS A 873 6.36 -32.61 -18.76
C LYS A 873 5.42 -33.01 -17.62
N LEU A 874 5.45 -32.29 -16.52
CA LEU A 874 4.64 -32.55 -15.32
C LEU A 874 3.26 -31.85 -15.33
N ARG A 875 2.94 -31.09 -16.38
CA ARG A 875 1.68 -30.38 -16.50
C ARG A 875 0.49 -31.34 -16.51
N GLY A 876 -0.49 -31.11 -15.65
CA GLY A 876 -1.68 -31.94 -15.51
C GLY A 876 -1.51 -33.14 -14.58
N ARG A 877 -0.32 -33.32 -13.97
CA ARG A 877 -0.18 -34.23 -12.84
C ARG A 877 -1.00 -33.70 -11.67
N ALA A 878 -1.64 -34.60 -10.92
CA ALA A 878 -2.39 -34.20 -9.75
C ALA A 878 -1.48 -33.41 -8.81
N ALA A 879 -1.90 -32.20 -8.45
CA ALA A 879 -1.30 -31.50 -7.33
C ALA A 879 -1.21 -32.48 -6.17
N VAL A 880 -0.09 -32.44 -5.42
CA VAL A 880 0.11 -33.30 -4.27
C VAL A 880 -1.00 -33.01 -3.25
N GLY A 881 -2.10 -33.71 -3.44
CA GLY A 881 -3.19 -33.89 -2.53
C GLY A 881 -3.29 -35.36 -2.22
N LEU A 882 -4.15 -35.74 -1.31
CA LEU A 882 -4.50 -37.16 -1.14
C LEU A 882 -4.66 -37.79 -2.52
N PRO A 883 -4.01 -38.94 -2.82
CA PRO A 883 -4.18 -39.61 -4.08
C PRO A 883 -5.66 -39.71 -4.44
N ARG A 884 -6.03 -39.46 -5.68
CA ARG A 884 -7.44 -39.46 -6.14
C ARG A 884 -8.21 -40.67 -5.65
N GLU A 885 -7.51 -41.79 -5.57
CA GLU A 885 -8.01 -43.04 -5.04
C GLU A 885 -8.36 -42.98 -3.56
N LEU A 886 -7.47 -42.40 -2.75
CA LEU A 886 -7.69 -42.19 -1.31
C LEU A 886 -8.81 -41.17 -1.07
N MET A 887 -8.95 -40.16 -1.91
CA MET A 887 -10.03 -39.20 -1.90
C MET A 887 -11.37 -39.85 -2.24
N LEU A 888 -11.42 -40.72 -3.26
CA LEU A 888 -12.61 -41.48 -3.60
C LEU A 888 -13.00 -42.42 -2.46
N GLU A 889 -12.04 -43.05 -1.78
CA GLU A 889 -12.29 -43.93 -0.64
C GLU A 889 -12.83 -43.15 0.57
N VAL A 890 -12.26 -41.95 0.85
CA VAL A 890 -12.76 -41.04 1.90
C VAL A 890 -14.17 -40.58 1.59
N CYS A 891 -14.44 -40.12 0.37
CA CYS A 891 -15.73 -39.60 -0.03
C CYS A 891 -16.80 -40.70 -0.19
N THR A 892 -16.42 -41.93 -0.51
CA THR A 892 -17.34 -43.07 -0.69
C THR A 892 -17.51 -43.93 0.57
N GLY A 893 -16.82 -43.57 1.66
CA GLY A 893 -16.89 -44.30 2.93
C GLY A 893 -16.29 -45.73 2.86
N ARG A 894 -15.53 -46.04 1.82
CA ARG A 894 -14.91 -47.38 1.59
C ARG A 894 -13.56 -47.57 2.26
N LEU A 895 -13.12 -46.70 3.14
CA LEU A 895 -11.92 -46.92 3.95
C LEU A 895 -12.16 -48.07 4.93
N GLY A 896 -11.85 -49.26 4.46
CA GLY A 896 -11.77 -50.43 5.31
C GLY A 896 -10.56 -50.37 6.25
N GLY A 897 -10.82 -50.55 7.54
CA GLY A 897 -9.88 -51.07 8.56
C GLY A 897 -8.48 -50.50 8.80
N GLY A 898 -7.94 -49.66 7.98
CA GLY A 898 -6.62 -49.03 8.15
C GLY A 898 -6.55 -47.99 9.27
N ALA A 899 -5.32 -47.58 9.63
CA ALA A 899 -5.07 -46.60 10.71
C ALA A 899 -5.85 -45.27 10.54
N TRP A 900 -6.07 -44.83 9.31
CA TRP A 900 -6.84 -43.63 8.97
C TRP A 900 -8.35 -43.79 9.16
N GLY A 901 -8.89 -44.97 8.84
CA GLY A 901 -10.30 -45.26 9.08
C GLY A 901 -10.67 -45.34 10.57
N ARG A 902 -9.73 -45.61 11.46
CA ARG A 902 -9.89 -45.55 12.91
C ARG A 902 -9.88 -44.11 13.40
N TRP A 903 -9.00 -43.27 12.84
CA TRP A 903 -8.90 -41.85 13.21
C TRP A 903 -10.15 -41.04 12.77
N LEU A 904 -10.66 -41.27 11.55
CA LEU A 904 -11.87 -40.61 11.04
C LEU A 904 -13.16 -41.06 11.72
N ARG A 905 -13.21 -42.25 12.33
CA ARG A 905 -14.38 -42.76 13.03
C ARG A 905 -14.43 -42.33 14.52
N GLY A 906 -13.68 -41.30 14.89
CA GLY A 906 -13.77 -40.71 16.22
C GLY A 906 -13.29 -41.67 17.30
N GLY A 907 -12.03 -41.80 17.46
CA GLY A 907 -11.47 -42.35 18.69
C GLY A 907 -11.91 -41.50 19.86
N ARG A 908 -12.81 -42.05 20.67
CA ARG A 908 -12.88 -41.73 22.07
C ARG A 908 -11.67 -42.33 22.76
#